data_baa51fc9843008b86019bb75c0382c10
#
_entry.id   baa51fc9843008b86019bb75c0382c10
#
_cell.length_a   1.000
_cell.length_b   1.000
_cell.length_c   1.000
_cell.angle_alpha   90.00
_cell.angle_beta   90.00
_cell.angle_gamma   90.00
#
_symmetry.space_group_name_H-M   'P 1'
#
loop_
_entity.id
_entity.type
_entity.pdbx_description
1 polymer ?
#
loop_
_entity_poly.entity_id
_entity_poly.type
_entity_poly.pdbx_seq_one_letter_code
_entity_poly.pdbx_strand_id
1 'polypeptide(L)'
;LHDVTDAVVDSITAMHQENAPELVYYMALYRIFSEFLDDISEDVLPNEGLGFRDSLIWNKLYDFQKDAVLAIINKLETYNGCILADSVGLGKTFTALAVIKYYESRNKDVLVLCPKKLKDNWITYNSNVVNNPIAGDRLQYDVLYHTDLSRTRGTSEMGLPLDRLNWGAYGLVVIDESHNFRNGGDSASDDKMNRYQLLMEKVIKEGVKTKVLMLSATPVNNRFRDLRNQLALAYWGDPTGWSEKLKLENDIETVFRNAQSVYTRWAKLPADQRTTDALADMLDFDFFKVLDQVTVARSRKHIQRYYDMSAIGPFPRRLPPVPKSPKLSTVSDSINYHEIYEELDSLTLAVYMPSSYLHPSKAAKYAKLGGGGNLSLGGRETGVRRLMSTNLLKRLESSVCSFRLTLERLLKAMNDALVQIDNYRTGCATHTSVTDGDLPDGFDFDPDDENAFEVGGATKINLEDMDWISWERDIQADADVIRTLITMVCDIDPTRDAKLLELCKLIREKVEHPINPNNRKVLVFTAFSDTADYLYENVSAFAKCELGLECAKVTGNGCACTLKAVPPHMQDVLACFSPVSKERDIVAPQLAKFGIDIVIATDCISEGQNLQDCDYLVNYDIHWNPVRIVQRFGRVDRIGSKNACIQ
;
A
#
# COMPACT_ATOMS: atom_id res chain seq x y z
N LEU A 1 8.18 -21.69 15.68
CA LEU A 1 7.52 -20.38 15.65
C LEU A 1 8.19 -19.52 16.72
N HIS A 2 9.04 -18.60 16.31
CA HIS A 2 9.39 -17.51 17.22
C HIS A 2 8.16 -16.61 17.32
N ASP A 3 7.72 -16.36 18.55
CA ASP A 3 6.70 -15.36 18.80
C ASP A 3 7.26 -14.00 18.35
N VAL A 4 6.83 -13.54 17.18
CA VAL A 4 7.23 -12.25 16.60
C VAL A 4 6.40 -11.09 17.16
N THR A 5 5.42 -11.40 18.04
CA THR A 5 4.51 -10.41 18.64
C THR A 5 5.31 -9.34 19.37
N ASP A 6 6.27 -9.74 20.21
CA ASP A 6 7.13 -8.81 20.94
C ASP A 6 8.02 -8.01 19.98
N ALA A 7 8.60 -8.62 18.95
CA ALA A 7 9.41 -7.91 17.96
C ALA A 7 8.60 -6.92 17.12
N VAL A 8 7.34 -7.23 16.82
CA VAL A 8 6.43 -6.34 16.10
C VAL A 8 5.92 -5.25 17.04
N VAL A 9 5.57 -5.59 18.28
CA VAL A 9 5.20 -4.60 19.30
C VAL A 9 6.39 -3.69 19.61
N ASP A 10 7.60 -4.22 19.71
CA ASP A 10 8.82 -3.43 19.86
C ASP A 10 9.09 -2.56 18.64
N SER A 11 8.84 -3.02 17.42
CA SER A 11 8.94 -2.20 16.20
C SER A 11 7.87 -1.11 16.16
N ILE A 12 6.62 -1.40 16.53
CA ILE A 12 5.55 -0.39 16.61
C ILE A 12 5.81 0.57 17.78
N THR A 13 6.31 0.09 18.89
CA THR A 13 6.69 0.89 20.06
C THR A 13 7.97 1.69 19.76
N ALA A 14 8.91 1.14 19.01
CA ALA A 14 10.10 1.86 18.53
C ALA A 14 9.74 2.92 17.47
N MET A 15 8.63 2.78 16.76
CA MET A 15 8.04 3.86 15.94
C MET A 15 7.50 5.01 16.81
N HIS A 16 7.18 4.74 18.07
CA HIS A 16 6.91 5.75 19.10
C HIS A 16 8.16 6.23 19.82
N GLN A 17 9.22 5.44 19.83
CA GLN A 17 10.54 5.77 20.35
C GLN A 17 11.46 6.19 19.18
N GLU A 18 12.44 7.00 19.41
CA GLU A 18 13.23 7.82 18.50
C GLU A 18 14.05 7.09 17.39
N ASN A 19 13.89 5.79 17.12
CA ASN A 19 14.84 4.98 16.36
C ASN A 19 14.30 4.16 15.15
N ALA A 20 13.10 4.42 14.64
CA ALA A 20 12.60 3.72 13.44
C ALA A 20 13.31 4.21 12.16
N PRO A 21 13.55 3.36 11.13
CA PRO A 21 14.20 3.76 9.87
C PRO A 21 13.51 4.95 9.17
N GLU A 22 12.20 5.04 9.29
CA GLU A 22 11.41 6.18 8.82
C GLU A 22 11.70 7.44 9.63
N LEU A 23 11.91 7.31 10.94
CA LEU A 23 12.33 8.39 11.81
C LEU A 23 13.75 8.86 11.50
N VAL A 24 14.66 7.94 11.13
CA VAL A 24 16.02 8.26 10.70
C VAL A 24 15.99 9.14 9.44
N TYR A 25 15.15 8.79 8.48
CA TYR A 25 14.93 9.60 7.28
C TYR A 25 14.37 10.99 7.64
N TYR A 26 13.33 11.05 8.48
CA TYR A 26 12.76 12.32 8.92
C TYR A 26 13.69 13.12 9.83
N MET A 27 14.53 12.48 10.65
CA MET A 27 15.52 13.20 11.46
C MET A 27 16.71 13.69 10.64
N ALA A 28 17.16 12.93 9.63
CA ALA A 28 18.15 13.40 8.67
C ALA A 28 17.60 14.63 7.93
N LEU A 29 16.37 14.57 7.45
CA LEU A 29 15.69 15.71 6.85
C LEU A 29 15.48 16.85 7.86
N TYR A 30 15.09 16.57 9.10
CA TYR A 30 14.90 17.57 10.15
C TYR A 30 16.19 18.34 10.49
N ARG A 31 17.33 17.65 10.56
CA ARG A 31 18.63 18.29 10.82
C ARG A 31 19.03 19.23 9.66
N ILE A 32 18.70 18.84 8.44
CA ILE A 32 18.87 19.65 7.22
C ILE A 32 17.96 20.89 7.25
N PHE A 33 16.67 20.70 7.54
CA PHE A 33 15.68 21.77 7.48
C PHE A 33 15.74 22.73 8.67
N SER A 34 16.29 22.33 9.83
CA SER A 34 16.41 23.24 10.98
C SER A 34 17.42 24.38 10.77
N GLU A 35 18.39 24.19 9.88
CA GLU A 35 19.39 25.22 9.54
C GLU A 35 18.94 26.13 8.37
N PHE A 36 17.98 25.67 7.54
CA PHE A 36 17.58 26.37 6.31
C PHE A 36 16.29 27.20 6.41
N LEU A 37 15.54 27.11 7.51
CA LEU A 37 14.28 27.86 7.65
C LEU A 37 14.47 29.39 7.76
N ASP A 38 15.68 29.83 8.03
CA ASP A 38 16.00 31.26 8.12
C ASP A 38 16.25 31.92 6.75
N ASP A 39 16.36 31.13 5.65
CA ASP A 39 16.71 31.61 4.31
C ASP A 39 15.62 31.47 3.23
N ILE A 40 14.37 31.20 3.60
CA ILE A 40 13.27 31.25 2.61
C ILE A 40 12.90 32.73 2.36
N SER A 41 13.63 33.32 1.42
CA SER A 41 13.26 34.65 0.93
C SER A 41 11.96 34.56 0.13
N GLU A 42 10.98 35.41 0.46
CA GLU A 42 9.68 35.55 -0.21
C GLU A 42 9.78 35.95 -1.70
N ASP A 43 10.98 36.14 -2.22
CA ASP A 43 11.26 36.89 -3.46
C ASP A 43 11.27 36.07 -4.76
N VAL A 44 10.92 34.78 -4.76
CA VAL A 44 11.10 33.96 -5.97
C VAL A 44 9.83 33.23 -6.43
N LEU A 45 8.73 33.96 -6.57
CA LEU A 45 7.66 33.51 -7.47
C LEU A 45 7.79 34.25 -8.80
N PRO A 46 8.19 33.55 -9.89
CA PRO A 46 8.16 34.18 -11.20
C PRO A 46 6.70 34.49 -11.57
N ASN A 47 6.36 35.77 -11.64
CA ASN A 47 5.07 36.34 -12.06
C ASN A 47 3.87 36.14 -11.10
N GLU A 48 3.70 37.03 -10.14
CA GLU A 48 2.51 37.14 -9.28
C GLU A 48 1.20 37.53 -10.01
N GLY A 49 1.27 37.87 -11.28
CA GLY A 49 0.15 38.48 -12.05
C GLY A 49 -1.03 37.57 -12.42
N LEU A 50 -1.07 36.30 -12.00
CA LEU A 50 -2.07 35.32 -12.49
C LEU A 50 -3.17 34.96 -11.47
N GLY A 51 -3.31 35.69 -10.35
CA GLY A 51 -4.39 35.44 -9.38
C GLY A 51 -4.34 34.08 -8.68
N PHE A 52 -3.18 33.41 -8.69
CA PHE A 52 -3.00 32.12 -8.03
C PHE A 52 -3.29 32.15 -6.53
N ARG A 53 -2.86 33.22 -5.84
CA ARG A 53 -3.10 33.41 -4.39
C ARG A 53 -4.56 33.73 -4.07
N ASP A 54 -5.38 34.08 -5.06
CA ASP A 54 -6.82 34.34 -4.89
C ASP A 54 -7.67 33.07 -5.07
N SER A 55 -7.06 31.93 -5.44
CA SER A 55 -7.75 30.67 -5.68
C SER A 55 -8.36 30.08 -4.41
N LEU A 56 -9.46 29.34 -4.56
CA LEU A 56 -10.14 28.67 -3.45
C LEU A 56 -9.22 27.63 -2.79
N ILE A 57 -8.44 26.91 -3.58
CA ILE A 57 -7.50 25.93 -3.06
C ILE A 57 -6.44 26.59 -2.19
N TRP A 58 -5.84 27.72 -2.62
CA TRP A 58 -4.86 28.46 -1.83
C TRP A 58 -5.42 28.93 -0.49
N ASN A 59 -6.65 29.42 -0.48
CA ASN A 59 -7.32 29.90 0.73
C ASN A 59 -7.71 28.78 1.70
N LYS A 60 -7.85 27.54 1.21
CA LYS A 60 -8.08 26.35 2.04
C LYS A 60 -6.81 25.81 2.70
N LEU A 61 -5.62 26.20 2.24
CA LEU A 61 -4.35 25.70 2.78
C LEU A 61 -4.02 26.36 4.12
N TYR A 62 -3.48 25.57 5.02
CA TYR A 62 -2.77 26.05 6.19
C TYR A 62 -1.44 26.70 5.80
N ASP A 63 -0.89 27.58 6.62
CA ASP A 63 0.34 28.32 6.28
C ASP A 63 1.52 27.41 6.00
N PHE A 64 1.71 26.36 6.79
CA PHE A 64 2.75 25.36 6.49
C PHE A 64 2.58 24.69 5.12
N GLN A 65 1.35 24.51 4.62
CA GLN A 65 1.10 23.96 3.29
C GLN A 65 1.37 25.01 2.20
N LYS A 66 1.05 26.30 2.46
CA LYS A 66 1.40 27.38 1.54
C LYS A 66 2.90 27.48 1.33
N ASP A 67 3.68 27.43 2.41
CA ASP A 67 5.14 27.43 2.35
C ASP A 67 5.67 26.23 1.55
N ALA A 68 5.05 25.05 1.74
CA ALA A 68 5.41 23.88 0.92
C ALA A 68 5.12 24.08 -0.55
N VAL A 69 3.96 24.66 -0.90
CA VAL A 69 3.63 24.93 -2.31
C VAL A 69 4.69 25.82 -2.95
N LEU A 70 5.09 26.89 -2.26
CA LEU A 70 6.12 27.81 -2.74
C LEU A 70 7.47 27.11 -2.91
N ALA A 71 7.89 26.34 -1.91
CA ALA A 71 9.12 25.57 -1.95
C ALA A 71 9.10 24.51 -3.09
N ILE A 72 7.98 23.78 -3.27
CA ILE A 72 7.81 22.81 -4.35
C ILE A 72 7.93 23.49 -5.71
N ILE A 73 7.24 24.61 -5.92
CA ILE A 73 7.29 25.34 -7.20
C ILE A 73 8.73 25.75 -7.50
N ASN A 74 9.44 26.33 -6.53
CA ASN A 74 10.85 26.72 -6.70
C ASN A 74 11.74 25.52 -7.07
N LYS A 75 11.59 24.40 -6.35
CA LYS A 75 12.36 23.18 -6.65
C LYS A 75 12.01 22.60 -8.03
N LEU A 76 10.74 22.60 -8.43
CA LEU A 76 10.31 22.16 -9.77
C LEU A 76 10.88 23.05 -10.87
N GLU A 77 10.91 24.38 -10.68
CA GLU A 77 11.48 25.31 -11.66
C GLU A 77 13.01 25.17 -11.75
N THR A 78 13.68 24.91 -10.65
CA THR A 78 15.14 24.79 -10.60
C THR A 78 15.62 23.41 -11.01
N TYR A 79 15.02 22.36 -10.48
CA TYR A 79 15.53 20.98 -10.58
C TYR A 79 14.65 20.03 -11.39
N ASN A 80 13.53 20.51 -11.98
CA ASN A 80 12.53 19.77 -12.74
C ASN A 80 11.78 18.68 -11.95
N GLY A 81 12.12 18.45 -10.69
CA GLY A 81 11.47 17.45 -9.87
C GLY A 81 11.52 17.78 -8.38
N CYS A 82 10.50 17.30 -7.66
CA CYS A 82 10.40 17.46 -6.21
C CYS A 82 9.64 16.28 -5.62
N ILE A 83 10.09 15.81 -4.45
CA ILE A 83 9.37 14.83 -3.64
C ILE A 83 8.72 15.56 -2.47
N LEU A 84 7.39 15.49 -2.37
CA LEU A 84 6.66 15.90 -1.18
C LEU A 84 6.53 14.70 -0.24
N ALA A 85 7.40 14.68 0.78
CA ALA A 85 7.53 13.58 1.73
C ALA A 85 6.95 13.92 3.12
N ASP A 86 5.94 14.75 3.18
CA ASP A 86 5.24 15.07 4.42
C ASP A 86 4.70 13.82 5.12
N SER A 87 4.75 13.80 6.44
CA SER A 87 4.15 12.73 7.25
C SER A 87 2.69 12.46 6.86
N VAL A 88 2.23 11.24 7.11
CA VAL A 88 0.84 10.85 6.84
C VAL A 88 -0.12 11.78 7.58
N GLY A 89 -1.21 12.18 6.90
CA GLY A 89 -2.26 13.01 7.51
C GLY A 89 -2.02 14.52 7.44
N LEU A 90 -0.95 15.00 6.78
CA LEU A 90 -0.66 16.44 6.64
C LEU A 90 -1.24 17.10 5.37
N GLY A 91 -2.05 16.37 4.58
CA GLY A 91 -2.78 16.92 3.45
C GLY A 91 -1.98 17.10 2.17
N LYS A 92 -1.07 16.16 1.85
CA LYS A 92 -0.27 16.17 0.60
C LYS A 92 -1.09 16.42 -0.66
N THR A 93 -2.30 15.85 -0.77
CA THR A 93 -3.20 16.03 -1.92
C THR A 93 -3.58 17.49 -2.11
N PHE A 94 -3.94 18.21 -1.03
CA PHE A 94 -4.29 19.63 -1.12
C PHE A 94 -3.09 20.50 -1.50
N THR A 95 -1.91 20.20 -0.97
CA THR A 95 -0.67 20.87 -1.38
C THR A 95 -0.41 20.66 -2.87
N ALA A 96 -0.58 19.42 -3.37
CA ALA A 96 -0.39 19.10 -4.78
C ALA A 96 -1.44 19.76 -5.68
N LEU A 97 -2.72 19.85 -5.27
CA LEU A 97 -3.77 20.57 -6.00
C LEU A 97 -3.44 22.05 -6.18
N ALA A 98 -2.85 22.69 -5.17
CA ALA A 98 -2.40 24.07 -5.29
C ALA A 98 -1.22 24.23 -6.27
N VAL A 99 -0.28 23.26 -6.29
CA VAL A 99 0.78 23.22 -7.32
C VAL A 99 0.18 23.02 -8.72
N ILE A 100 -0.80 22.12 -8.87
CA ILE A 100 -1.53 21.92 -10.14
C ILE A 100 -2.15 23.25 -10.59
N LYS A 101 -2.86 23.96 -9.69
CA LYS A 101 -3.47 25.25 -9.99
C LYS A 101 -2.45 26.27 -10.51
N TYR A 102 -1.25 26.29 -9.93
CA TYR A 102 -0.18 27.18 -10.37
C TYR A 102 0.25 26.89 -11.83
N TYR A 103 0.40 25.62 -12.21
CA TYR A 103 0.82 25.23 -13.57
C TYR A 103 -0.31 25.40 -14.58
N GLU A 104 -1.56 25.04 -14.24
CA GLU A 104 -2.72 25.29 -15.09
C GLU A 104 -2.93 26.78 -15.39
N SER A 105 -2.74 27.65 -14.39
CA SER A 105 -2.80 29.10 -14.60
C SER A 105 -1.76 29.62 -15.59
N ARG A 106 -0.77 28.80 -15.94
CA ARG A 106 0.26 29.02 -16.96
C ARG A 106 0.03 28.26 -18.26
N ASN A 107 -1.17 27.76 -18.47
CA ASN A 107 -1.55 26.96 -19.63
C ASN A 107 -0.62 25.73 -19.80
N LYS A 108 -0.28 25.06 -18.71
CA LYS A 108 0.43 23.79 -18.75
C LYS A 108 -0.54 22.64 -18.51
N ASP A 109 -0.55 21.67 -19.42
CA ASP A 109 -1.31 20.46 -19.22
C ASP A 109 -0.72 19.64 -18.08
N VAL A 110 -1.58 19.07 -17.24
CA VAL A 110 -1.19 18.35 -16.05
C VAL A 110 -1.71 16.90 -16.10
N LEU A 111 -0.83 15.96 -15.83
CA LEU A 111 -1.16 14.55 -15.68
C LEU A 111 -1.00 14.14 -14.20
N VAL A 112 -2.03 13.53 -13.65
CA VAL A 112 -1.99 12.90 -12.33
C VAL A 112 -1.95 11.38 -12.50
N LEU A 113 -0.93 10.76 -11.95
CA LEU A 113 -0.77 9.31 -11.87
C LEU A 113 -1.05 8.85 -10.45
N CYS A 114 -2.03 7.98 -10.27
CA CYS A 114 -2.39 7.49 -8.93
C CYS A 114 -2.71 5.99 -8.93
N PRO A 115 -2.64 5.32 -7.77
CA PRO A 115 -3.24 4.00 -7.60
C PRO A 115 -4.76 4.04 -7.86
N LYS A 116 -5.32 2.98 -8.44
CA LYS A 116 -6.77 2.90 -8.76
C LYS A 116 -7.67 3.21 -7.54
N LYS A 117 -7.28 2.77 -6.35
CA LYS A 117 -7.98 3.01 -5.09
C LYS A 117 -8.03 4.48 -4.64
N LEU A 118 -7.13 5.34 -5.17
CA LEU A 118 -7.07 6.77 -4.86
C LEU A 118 -7.77 7.66 -5.89
N LYS A 119 -8.39 7.05 -6.90
CA LYS A 119 -9.10 7.72 -7.99
C LYS A 119 -10.00 8.87 -7.50
N ASP A 120 -10.89 8.56 -6.56
CA ASP A 120 -11.91 9.51 -6.11
C ASP A 120 -11.31 10.71 -5.38
N ASN A 121 -10.13 10.56 -4.76
CA ASN A 121 -9.42 11.67 -4.13
C ASN A 121 -8.94 12.72 -5.14
N TRP A 122 -8.75 12.34 -6.39
CA TRP A 122 -8.32 13.24 -7.46
C TRP A 122 -9.50 13.72 -8.30
N ILE A 123 -10.43 12.83 -8.65
CA ILE A 123 -11.59 13.16 -9.49
C ILE A 123 -12.53 14.14 -8.81
N THR A 124 -12.72 14.05 -7.48
CA THR A 124 -13.60 14.94 -6.72
C THR A 124 -13.30 16.43 -6.94
N TYR A 125 -12.04 16.77 -7.20
CA TYR A 125 -11.60 18.16 -7.37
C TYR A 125 -11.50 18.60 -8.83
N ASN A 126 -11.87 17.75 -9.78
CA ASN A 126 -11.91 18.09 -11.20
C ASN A 126 -13.18 18.90 -11.51
N SER A 127 -13.09 19.91 -12.38
CA SER A 127 -14.12 20.93 -12.61
C SER A 127 -15.50 20.38 -12.97
N ASN A 128 -15.57 19.22 -13.63
CA ASN A 128 -16.83 18.65 -14.13
C ASN A 128 -17.56 17.74 -13.12
N VAL A 129 -17.08 17.66 -11.88
CA VAL A 129 -17.69 16.82 -10.86
C VAL A 129 -18.67 17.63 -10.03
N VAL A 130 -19.90 17.11 -9.92
CA VAL A 130 -20.93 17.64 -9.03
C VAL A 130 -20.42 17.57 -7.59
N ASN A 131 -20.68 18.61 -6.80
CA ASN A 131 -20.26 18.72 -5.41
C ASN A 131 -18.72 18.86 -5.19
N ASN A 132 -17.99 19.39 -6.18
CA ASN A 132 -16.59 19.74 -6.02
C ASN A 132 -16.44 20.94 -5.04
N PRO A 133 -15.76 20.77 -3.87
CA PRO A 133 -15.62 21.83 -2.87
C PRO A 133 -14.80 23.03 -3.34
N ILE A 134 -14.05 22.90 -4.43
CA ILE A 134 -13.24 23.96 -5.06
C ILE A 134 -13.60 24.18 -6.53
N ALA A 135 -14.87 23.94 -6.89
CA ALA A 135 -15.34 24.07 -8.27
C ALA A 135 -15.04 25.45 -8.91
N GLY A 136 -14.99 26.52 -8.11
CA GLY A 136 -14.65 27.86 -8.58
C GLY A 136 -13.24 28.00 -9.14
N ASP A 137 -12.31 27.15 -8.76
CA ASP A 137 -10.95 27.13 -9.30
C ASP A 137 -10.85 26.49 -10.69
N ARG A 138 -11.88 25.73 -11.11
CA ARG A 138 -11.99 25.10 -12.42
C ARG A 138 -10.76 24.29 -12.81
N LEU A 139 -10.27 23.46 -11.87
CA LEU A 139 -9.13 22.59 -12.13
C LEU A 139 -9.44 21.59 -13.23
N GLN A 140 -8.53 21.46 -14.20
CA GLN A 140 -8.63 20.53 -15.32
C GLN A 140 -7.30 19.80 -15.47
N TYR A 141 -7.28 18.54 -15.11
CA TYR A 141 -6.11 17.67 -15.26
C TYR A 141 -6.56 16.26 -15.64
N ASP A 142 -5.70 15.57 -16.38
CA ASP A 142 -5.92 14.19 -16.71
C ASP A 142 -5.53 13.29 -15.55
N VAL A 143 -6.32 12.22 -15.33
CA VAL A 143 -6.04 11.22 -14.31
C VAL A 143 -5.87 9.86 -14.95
N LEU A 144 -4.74 9.22 -14.72
CA LEU A 144 -4.46 7.85 -15.15
C LEU A 144 -4.02 7.01 -13.94
N TYR A 145 -4.28 5.72 -14.02
CA TYR A 145 -3.76 4.80 -13.01
C TYR A 145 -2.33 4.38 -13.34
N HIS A 146 -1.57 4.03 -12.31
CA HIS A 146 -0.24 3.46 -12.51
C HIS A 146 -0.27 2.24 -13.45
N THR A 147 -1.35 1.46 -13.44
CA THR A 147 -1.55 0.29 -14.31
C THR A 147 -1.85 0.66 -15.77
N ASP A 148 -2.35 1.87 -16.04
CA ASP A 148 -2.58 2.31 -17.42
C ASP A 148 -1.27 2.47 -18.19
N LEU A 149 -0.17 2.80 -17.51
CA LEU A 149 1.18 2.85 -18.09
C LEU A 149 1.73 1.47 -18.53
N SER A 150 1.06 0.38 -18.21
CA SER A 150 1.41 -0.96 -18.70
C SER A 150 0.76 -1.31 -20.04
N ARG A 151 -0.07 -0.39 -20.58
CA ARG A 151 -0.85 -0.56 -21.79
C ARG A 151 -0.55 0.55 -22.78
N THR A 152 -0.35 0.20 -24.05
CA THR A 152 -0.13 1.16 -25.15
C THR A 152 -1.35 1.36 -26.00
N ARG A 153 -2.44 0.60 -25.78
CA ARG A 153 -3.68 0.63 -26.57
C ARG A 153 -4.90 0.52 -25.66
N GLY A 154 -6.04 0.92 -26.18
CA GLY A 154 -7.32 0.87 -25.48
C GLY A 154 -7.65 2.18 -24.78
N THR A 155 -8.71 2.15 -24.00
CA THR A 155 -9.20 3.33 -23.26
C THR A 155 -8.88 3.14 -21.77
N SER A 156 -8.43 4.21 -21.12
CA SER A 156 -8.32 4.23 -19.66
C SER A 156 -9.71 4.13 -19.02
N GLU A 157 -9.79 3.75 -17.74
CA GLU A 157 -11.09 3.77 -17.04
C GLU A 157 -11.70 5.18 -16.92
N MET A 158 -10.90 6.20 -17.17
CA MET A 158 -11.33 7.61 -17.22
C MET A 158 -11.77 8.08 -18.62
N GLY A 159 -11.81 7.18 -19.60
CA GLY A 159 -12.24 7.49 -20.94
C GLY A 159 -11.17 8.05 -21.88
N LEU A 160 -9.91 8.14 -21.43
CA LEU A 160 -8.80 8.64 -22.27
C LEU A 160 -8.31 7.53 -23.21
N PRO A 161 -8.26 7.76 -24.52
CA PRO A 161 -7.73 6.79 -25.50
C PRO A 161 -6.19 6.77 -25.43
N LEU A 162 -5.61 5.70 -24.88
CA LEU A 162 -4.17 5.58 -24.61
C LEU A 162 -3.32 5.59 -25.88
N ASP A 163 -3.85 5.11 -27.00
CA ASP A 163 -3.18 5.08 -28.30
C ASP A 163 -3.17 6.43 -29.03
N ARG A 164 -3.99 7.38 -28.57
CA ARG A 164 -4.10 8.73 -29.14
C ARG A 164 -3.65 9.84 -28.21
N LEU A 165 -3.26 9.48 -26.98
CA LEU A 165 -2.81 10.43 -25.98
C LEU A 165 -1.48 11.03 -26.41
N ASN A 166 -1.39 12.36 -26.42
CA ASN A 166 -0.12 13.05 -26.63
C ASN A 166 0.66 13.09 -25.32
N TRP A 167 1.35 11.99 -25.04
CA TRP A 167 2.11 11.80 -23.82
C TRP A 167 3.16 12.90 -23.55
N GLY A 168 3.72 13.50 -24.60
CA GLY A 168 4.73 14.56 -24.49
C GLY A 168 4.16 15.96 -24.25
N ALA A 169 2.83 16.16 -24.22
CA ALA A 169 2.23 17.50 -24.03
C ALA A 169 2.23 17.97 -22.58
N TYR A 170 2.34 17.05 -21.63
CA TYR A 170 2.22 17.39 -20.20
C TYR A 170 3.41 18.21 -19.68
N GLY A 171 3.13 19.42 -19.18
CA GLY A 171 4.12 20.28 -18.55
C GLY A 171 4.40 19.92 -17.08
N LEU A 172 3.44 19.26 -16.41
CA LEU A 172 3.59 18.73 -15.08
C LEU A 172 3.02 17.32 -14.98
N VAL A 173 3.75 16.42 -14.35
CA VAL A 173 3.26 15.11 -13.91
C VAL A 173 3.28 15.05 -12.39
N VAL A 174 2.15 14.74 -11.78
CA VAL A 174 2.02 14.48 -10.35
C VAL A 174 1.86 12.98 -10.13
N ILE A 175 2.75 12.37 -9.37
CA ILE A 175 2.75 10.94 -9.09
C ILE A 175 2.39 10.73 -7.62
N ASP A 176 1.16 10.29 -7.36
CA ASP A 176 0.73 9.93 -6.02
C ASP A 176 1.22 8.52 -5.68
N GLU A 177 1.65 8.32 -4.43
CA GLU A 177 2.31 7.09 -3.96
C GLU A 177 3.48 6.69 -4.89
N SER A 178 4.41 7.62 -5.10
CA SER A 178 5.52 7.49 -6.04
C SER A 178 6.47 6.32 -5.76
N HIS A 179 6.45 5.77 -4.55
CA HIS A 179 7.20 4.56 -4.19
C HIS A 179 6.83 3.34 -5.07
N ASN A 180 5.69 3.34 -5.78
CA ASN A 180 5.33 2.32 -6.76
C ASN A 180 6.23 2.34 -8.03
N PHE A 181 7.05 3.37 -8.22
CA PHE A 181 8.03 3.49 -9.32
C PHE A 181 9.47 3.22 -8.87
N ARG A 182 9.67 2.66 -7.68
CA ARG A 182 10.97 2.39 -7.07
C ARG A 182 11.85 1.39 -7.83
N ASN A 183 11.25 0.40 -8.52
CA ASN A 183 11.99 -0.70 -9.16
C ASN A 183 12.73 -0.27 -10.45
N GLY A 184 12.46 0.92 -10.98
CA GLY A 184 13.14 1.42 -12.17
C GLY A 184 12.85 0.62 -13.44
N GLY A 185 13.80 0.66 -14.38
CA GLY A 185 13.69 0.01 -15.68
C GLY A 185 14.32 -1.38 -15.80
N ASP A 186 14.94 -1.91 -14.74
CA ASP A 186 15.84 -3.07 -14.82
C ASP A 186 15.16 -4.43 -15.10
N SER A 187 13.85 -4.52 -14.97
CA SER A 187 13.08 -5.77 -15.11
C SER A 187 12.32 -5.90 -16.44
N ALA A 188 12.63 -5.12 -17.45
CA ALA A 188 11.96 -5.22 -18.74
C ALA A 188 12.50 -6.39 -19.58
N SER A 189 11.60 -7.20 -20.12
CA SER A 189 11.92 -8.09 -21.24
C SER A 189 12.16 -7.24 -22.50
N ASP A 190 13.07 -7.65 -23.37
CA ASP A 190 13.49 -6.90 -24.58
C ASP A 190 12.35 -6.39 -25.49
N ASP A 191 11.12 -6.89 -25.34
CA ASP A 191 9.99 -6.58 -26.24
C ASP A 191 8.88 -5.70 -25.63
N LYS A 192 8.87 -5.39 -24.32
CA LYS A 192 7.81 -4.58 -23.70
C LYS A 192 8.36 -3.59 -22.68
N MET A 193 8.10 -2.30 -22.91
CA MET A 193 8.34 -1.25 -21.92
C MET A 193 7.53 -1.53 -20.65
N ASN A 194 8.18 -1.44 -19.48
CA ASN A 194 7.47 -1.43 -18.21
C ASN A 194 6.90 -0.03 -17.91
N ARG A 195 6.09 0.09 -16.85
CA ARG A 195 5.45 1.36 -16.43
C ARG A 195 6.43 2.51 -16.27
N TYR A 196 7.58 2.23 -15.65
CA TYR A 196 8.62 3.21 -15.42
C TYR A 196 9.27 3.67 -16.72
N GLN A 197 9.57 2.74 -17.62
CA GLN A 197 10.16 3.05 -18.92
C GLN A 197 9.20 3.85 -19.81
N LEU A 198 7.90 3.51 -19.85
CA LEU A 198 6.92 4.27 -20.60
C LEU A 198 6.84 5.72 -20.09
N LEU A 199 6.78 5.89 -18.76
CA LEU A 199 6.77 7.22 -18.13
C LEU A 199 8.05 7.99 -18.48
N MET A 200 9.22 7.36 -18.34
CA MET A 200 10.51 7.99 -18.61
C MET A 200 10.67 8.40 -20.08
N GLU A 201 10.40 7.48 -21.01
CA GLU A 201 10.69 7.72 -22.44
C GLU A 201 9.60 8.58 -23.10
N LYS A 202 8.30 8.25 -22.90
CA LYS A 202 7.20 8.89 -23.61
C LYS A 202 6.72 10.20 -22.99
N VAL A 203 6.71 10.27 -21.65
CA VAL A 203 6.16 11.45 -20.96
C VAL A 203 7.27 12.45 -20.64
N ILE A 204 8.38 11.95 -20.09
CA ILE A 204 9.41 12.82 -19.53
C ILE A 204 10.45 13.22 -20.59
N LYS A 205 11.04 12.26 -21.32
CA LYS A 205 12.11 12.55 -22.30
C LYS A 205 11.56 13.15 -23.60
N GLU A 206 10.47 12.60 -24.14
CA GLU A 206 9.81 13.15 -25.35
C GLU A 206 8.99 14.41 -25.02
N GLY A 207 8.85 14.76 -23.74
CA GLY A 207 7.99 15.83 -23.27
C GLY A 207 8.53 17.25 -23.46
N VAL A 208 7.66 18.22 -23.15
CA VAL A 208 7.93 19.67 -23.22
C VAL A 208 8.70 20.18 -22.00
N LYS A 209 9.81 19.57 -21.62
CA LYS A 209 10.52 19.80 -20.36
C LYS A 209 9.62 19.53 -19.15
N THR A 210 8.99 18.37 -19.17
CA THR A 210 8.01 17.92 -18.17
C THR A 210 8.62 17.95 -16.76
N LYS A 211 7.91 18.58 -15.84
CA LYS A 211 8.28 18.61 -14.42
C LYS A 211 7.59 17.49 -13.68
N VAL A 212 8.20 16.96 -12.63
CA VAL A 212 7.70 15.79 -11.90
C VAL A 212 7.55 16.09 -10.42
N LEU A 213 6.31 16.11 -9.93
CA LEU A 213 6.00 16.18 -8.51
C LEU A 213 5.66 14.78 -8.00
N MET A 214 6.43 14.28 -7.07
CA MET A 214 6.25 12.96 -6.46
C MET A 214 5.69 13.10 -5.06
N LEU A 215 4.62 12.37 -4.74
CA LEU A 215 4.00 12.36 -3.42
C LEU A 215 4.24 10.99 -2.80
N SER A 216 4.89 10.94 -1.64
CA SER A 216 5.05 9.71 -0.88
C SER A 216 5.27 10.04 0.60
N ALA A 217 4.61 9.31 1.49
CA ALA A 217 4.94 9.40 2.91
C ALA A 217 6.23 8.64 3.25
N THR A 218 6.62 7.68 2.42
CA THR A 218 7.76 6.78 2.62
C THR A 218 8.54 6.62 1.32
N PRO A 219 9.29 7.66 0.88
CA PRO A 219 10.01 7.60 -0.39
C PRO A 219 11.18 6.59 -0.38
N VAL A 220 11.63 6.19 0.80
CA VAL A 220 12.63 5.12 1.02
C VAL A 220 11.97 4.00 1.80
N ASN A 221 11.83 2.83 1.18
CA ASN A 221 11.35 1.64 1.89
C ASN A 221 12.51 0.78 2.41
N ASN A 222 13.20 0.10 1.51
CA ASN A 222 14.21 -0.88 1.87
C ASN A 222 15.63 -0.48 1.44
N ARG A 223 15.76 0.33 0.38
CA ARG A 223 17.05 0.67 -0.22
C ARG A 223 17.08 2.12 -0.70
N PHE A 224 18.21 2.77 -0.60
CA PHE A 224 18.39 4.10 -1.19
C PHE A 224 18.31 4.11 -2.73
N ARG A 225 18.51 2.94 -3.37
CA ARG A 225 18.25 2.76 -4.80
C ARG A 225 16.80 3.08 -5.17
N ASP A 226 15.85 2.79 -4.29
CA ASP A 226 14.42 3.08 -4.51
C ASP A 226 14.18 4.58 -4.69
N LEU A 227 14.86 5.38 -3.86
CA LEU A 227 14.83 6.84 -3.94
C LEU A 227 15.54 7.36 -5.19
N ARG A 228 16.72 6.81 -5.52
CA ARG A 228 17.44 7.13 -6.74
C ARG A 228 16.58 6.93 -7.99
N ASN A 229 15.90 5.80 -8.09
CA ASN A 229 15.05 5.50 -9.25
C ASN A 229 13.87 6.48 -9.37
N GLN A 230 13.27 6.88 -8.25
CA GLN A 230 12.25 7.94 -8.26
C GLN A 230 12.85 9.27 -8.72
N LEU A 231 14.00 9.69 -8.18
CA LEU A 231 14.66 10.93 -8.57
C LEU A 231 15.15 10.94 -10.02
N ALA A 232 15.43 9.77 -10.61
CA ALA A 232 15.82 9.69 -12.02
C ALA A 232 14.72 10.21 -12.96
N LEU A 233 13.45 10.18 -12.55
CA LEU A 233 12.36 10.84 -13.28
C LEU A 233 12.55 12.36 -13.33
N ALA A 234 13.11 12.98 -12.29
CA ALA A 234 13.34 14.42 -12.22
C ALA A 234 14.49 14.90 -13.12
N TYR A 235 15.55 14.11 -13.25
CA TYR A 235 16.69 14.46 -14.10
C TYR A 235 16.68 13.77 -15.48
N TRP A 236 15.52 13.28 -15.89
CA TRP A 236 15.29 12.69 -17.22
C TRP A 236 16.23 11.51 -17.55
N GLY A 237 16.73 10.83 -16.54
CA GLY A 237 17.72 9.77 -16.69
C GLY A 237 19.13 10.25 -17.08
N ASP A 238 19.39 11.55 -17.11
CA ASP A 238 20.72 12.15 -17.32
C ASP A 238 21.33 12.61 -15.98
N PRO A 239 22.16 11.79 -15.32
CA PRO A 239 22.72 12.12 -14.02
C PRO A 239 23.76 13.25 -14.07
N THR A 240 24.40 13.47 -15.22
CA THR A 240 25.57 14.38 -15.32
C THR A 240 25.13 15.84 -15.18
N GLY A 241 24.18 16.29 -16.01
CA GLY A 241 23.71 17.67 -15.97
C GLY A 241 23.01 18.03 -14.65
N TRP A 242 22.47 17.04 -13.95
CA TRP A 242 21.84 17.26 -12.65
C TRP A 242 22.86 17.37 -11.51
N SER A 243 23.93 16.56 -11.55
CA SER A 243 25.05 16.65 -10.60
C SER A 243 25.73 18.02 -10.66
N GLU A 244 25.89 18.60 -11.86
CA GLU A 244 26.39 19.95 -12.03
C GLU A 244 25.49 21.02 -11.42
N LYS A 245 24.16 20.93 -11.66
CA LYS A 245 23.17 21.85 -11.07
C LYS A 245 23.17 21.80 -9.54
N LEU A 246 23.29 20.63 -8.97
CA LEU A 246 23.36 20.40 -7.54
C LEU A 246 24.74 20.73 -6.95
N LYS A 247 25.76 20.98 -7.79
CA LYS A 247 27.15 21.23 -7.39
C LYS A 247 27.69 20.12 -6.46
N LEU A 248 27.46 18.86 -6.85
CA LEU A 248 27.95 17.70 -6.11
C LEU A 248 29.43 17.47 -6.39
N GLU A 249 30.14 16.93 -5.39
CA GLU A 249 31.56 16.52 -5.57
C GLU A 249 31.62 15.20 -6.35
N ASN A 250 30.65 14.30 -6.15
CA ASN A 250 30.54 13.03 -6.83
C ASN A 250 29.31 13.00 -7.76
N ASP A 251 29.32 12.12 -8.76
CA ASP A 251 28.11 11.86 -9.54
C ASP A 251 27.00 11.25 -8.67
N ILE A 252 25.75 11.51 -9.03
CA ILE A 252 24.59 11.12 -8.23
C ILE A 252 24.50 9.59 -8.03
N GLU A 253 24.95 8.80 -9.00
CA GLU A 253 24.97 7.34 -8.91
C GLU A 253 25.96 6.88 -7.83
N THR A 254 27.13 7.52 -7.75
CA THR A 254 28.14 7.25 -6.73
C THR A 254 27.66 7.69 -5.35
N VAL A 255 27.00 8.85 -5.24
CA VAL A 255 26.40 9.33 -3.97
C VAL A 255 25.44 8.29 -3.40
N PHE A 256 24.48 7.80 -4.22
CA PHE A 256 23.51 6.80 -3.75
C PHE A 256 24.12 5.42 -3.47
N ARG A 257 25.12 4.99 -4.24
CA ARG A 257 25.85 3.75 -3.99
C ARG A 257 26.61 3.81 -2.67
N ASN A 258 27.29 4.92 -2.39
CA ASN A 258 28.00 5.14 -1.14
C ASN A 258 27.03 5.16 0.05
N ALA A 259 25.91 5.88 -0.05
CA ALA A 259 24.88 5.91 0.97
C ALA A 259 24.34 4.51 1.27
N GLN A 260 24.07 3.69 0.24
CA GLN A 260 23.62 2.30 0.43
C GLN A 260 24.68 1.44 1.13
N SER A 261 25.95 1.61 0.80
CA SER A 261 27.07 0.92 1.46
C SER A 261 27.16 1.30 2.95
N VAL A 262 27.04 2.58 3.25
CA VAL A 262 27.00 3.11 4.63
C VAL A 262 25.83 2.51 5.41
N TYR A 263 24.62 2.54 4.84
CA TYR A 263 23.43 1.96 5.46
C TYR A 263 23.60 0.47 5.75
N THR A 264 24.18 -0.27 4.81
CA THR A 264 24.41 -1.72 4.98
C THR A 264 25.43 -2.00 6.11
N ARG A 265 26.43 -1.14 6.28
CA ARG A 265 27.39 -1.24 7.40
C ARG A 265 26.73 -0.89 8.73
N TRP A 266 25.97 0.20 8.77
CA TRP A 266 25.23 0.62 9.95
C TRP A 266 24.23 -0.43 10.43
N ALA A 267 23.49 -1.06 9.50
CA ALA A 267 22.53 -2.12 9.81
C ALA A 267 23.15 -3.37 10.45
N LYS A 268 24.45 -3.56 10.29
CA LYS A 268 25.22 -4.67 10.91
C LYS A 268 25.82 -4.33 12.27
N LEU A 269 25.70 -3.08 12.71
CA LEU A 269 26.19 -2.68 14.04
C LEU A 269 25.33 -3.32 15.13
N PRO A 270 25.87 -3.51 16.34
CA PRO A 270 25.10 -3.88 17.53
C PRO A 270 23.95 -2.92 17.79
N ALA A 271 22.87 -3.39 18.39
CA ALA A 271 21.64 -2.62 18.58
C ALA A 271 21.86 -1.29 19.35
N ASP A 272 22.76 -1.30 20.31
CA ASP A 272 23.16 -0.14 21.13
C ASP A 272 23.93 0.94 20.34
N GLN A 273 24.55 0.58 19.23
CA GLN A 273 25.32 1.49 18.35
C GLN A 273 24.53 1.92 17.11
N ARG A 274 23.39 1.30 16.84
CA ARG A 274 22.50 1.66 15.71
C ARG A 274 21.66 2.88 16.03
N THR A 275 22.30 4.01 16.25
CA THR A 275 21.64 5.29 16.47
C THR A 275 21.52 6.09 15.17
N THR A 276 20.54 7.00 15.14
CA THR A 276 20.32 7.92 14.02
C THR A 276 21.51 8.86 13.80
N ASP A 277 22.10 9.34 14.90
CA ASP A 277 23.26 10.23 14.85
C ASP A 277 24.47 9.50 14.26
N ALA A 278 24.70 8.24 14.66
CA ALA A 278 25.77 7.43 14.08
C ALA A 278 25.60 7.23 12.56
N LEU A 279 24.36 7.03 12.09
CA LEU A 279 24.11 6.94 10.64
C LEU A 279 24.32 8.28 9.95
N ALA A 280 23.84 9.37 10.53
CA ALA A 280 24.00 10.71 9.97
C ALA A 280 25.49 11.09 9.83
N ASP A 281 26.32 10.77 10.84
CA ASP A 281 27.77 11.05 10.83
C ASP A 281 28.52 10.17 9.80
N MET A 282 27.97 9.02 9.44
CA MET A 282 28.56 8.11 8.44
C MET A 282 28.18 8.46 6.99
N LEU A 283 27.07 9.19 6.77
CA LEU A 283 26.59 9.56 5.44
C LEU A 283 27.35 10.77 4.90
N ASP A 284 27.53 10.79 3.58
CA ASP A 284 28.22 11.85 2.88
C ASP A 284 27.37 13.14 2.83
N PHE A 285 28.04 14.30 2.87
CA PHE A 285 27.43 15.61 2.72
C PHE A 285 26.65 15.75 1.40
N ASP A 286 27.16 15.20 0.29
CA ASP A 286 26.50 15.23 -1.00
C ASP A 286 25.12 14.54 -0.96
N PHE A 287 24.99 13.46 -0.20
CA PHE A 287 23.69 12.77 -0.04
C PHE A 287 22.64 13.67 0.63
N PHE A 288 23.02 14.37 1.69
CA PHE A 288 22.13 15.32 2.35
C PHE A 288 21.77 16.49 1.43
N LYS A 289 22.72 17.00 0.68
CA LYS A 289 22.54 18.08 -0.27
C LYS A 289 21.55 17.71 -1.38
N VAL A 290 21.64 16.49 -1.93
CA VAL A 290 20.63 16.00 -2.90
C VAL A 290 19.26 15.99 -2.28
N LEU A 291 19.10 15.40 -1.07
CA LEU A 291 17.80 15.32 -0.41
C LEU A 291 17.21 16.70 -0.14
N ASP A 292 18.00 17.63 0.38
CA ASP A 292 17.54 18.99 0.67
C ASP A 292 17.03 19.70 -0.58
N GLN A 293 17.75 19.62 -1.66
CA GLN A 293 17.42 20.37 -2.89
C GLN A 293 16.15 19.84 -3.60
N VAL A 294 15.79 18.57 -3.42
CA VAL A 294 14.70 17.94 -4.20
C VAL A 294 13.55 17.40 -3.34
N THR A 295 13.62 17.57 -2.04
CA THR A 295 12.59 17.06 -1.13
C THR A 295 11.99 18.19 -0.30
N VAL A 296 10.69 18.11 -0.08
CA VAL A 296 9.96 18.88 0.94
C VAL A 296 9.37 17.87 1.91
N ALA A 297 9.79 17.90 3.17
CA ALA A 297 9.34 16.94 4.17
C ALA A 297 9.12 17.64 5.51
N ARG A 298 7.96 17.40 6.11
CA ARG A 298 7.63 17.96 7.42
C ARG A 298 7.00 16.90 8.31
N SER A 299 7.38 16.95 9.56
CA SER A 299 6.78 16.14 10.61
C SER A 299 5.80 17.00 11.44
N ARG A 300 4.94 16.34 12.23
CA ARG A 300 4.05 17.04 13.17
C ARG A 300 4.82 17.83 14.22
N LYS A 301 5.93 17.25 14.74
CA LYS A 301 6.80 17.94 15.71
C LYS A 301 7.34 19.25 15.11
N HIS A 302 7.72 19.22 13.82
CA HIS A 302 8.18 20.38 13.09
C HIS A 302 7.06 21.44 13.00
N ILE A 303 5.85 21.05 12.58
CA ILE A 303 4.71 21.96 12.47
C ILE A 303 4.36 22.59 13.82
N GLN A 304 4.30 21.80 14.89
CA GLN A 304 4.01 22.29 16.24
C GLN A 304 5.05 23.28 16.77
N ARG A 305 6.30 23.15 16.31
CA ARG A 305 7.39 24.01 16.78
C ARG A 305 7.46 25.34 16.06
N TYR A 306 7.15 25.36 14.76
CA TYR A 306 7.45 26.50 13.88
C TYR A 306 6.23 27.22 13.34
N TYR A 307 5.02 26.66 13.48
CA TYR A 307 3.79 27.28 12.97
C TYR A 307 2.78 27.56 14.06
N ASP A 308 1.94 28.56 13.82
CA ASP A 308 0.84 28.88 14.73
C ASP A 308 -0.22 27.78 14.71
N MET A 309 -0.39 27.11 15.84
CA MET A 309 -1.37 26.05 16.00
C MET A 309 -2.81 26.55 16.17
N SER A 310 -3.05 27.86 16.31
CA SER A 310 -4.40 28.40 16.50
C SER A 310 -5.33 28.12 15.31
N ALA A 311 -4.81 28.21 14.10
CA ALA A 311 -5.55 27.94 12.87
C ALA A 311 -5.64 26.43 12.54
N ILE A 312 -4.65 25.65 12.97
CA ILE A 312 -4.52 24.23 12.67
C ILE A 312 -5.30 23.37 13.66
N GLY A 313 -5.39 23.82 14.90
CA GLY A 313 -5.85 23.02 16.04
C GLY A 313 -4.79 22.06 16.59
N PRO A 314 -4.98 21.53 17.80
CA PRO A 314 -4.06 20.56 18.37
C PRO A 314 -4.11 19.24 17.60
N PHE A 315 -2.96 18.60 17.43
CA PHE A 315 -2.93 17.21 16.98
C PHE A 315 -3.46 16.29 18.09
N PRO A 316 -4.24 15.26 17.76
CA PRO A 316 -4.70 14.31 18.74
C PRO A 316 -3.53 13.61 19.43
N ARG A 317 -3.65 13.40 20.75
CA ARG A 317 -2.66 12.63 21.51
C ARG A 317 -2.79 11.15 21.16
N ARG A 318 -1.69 10.54 20.74
CA ARG A 318 -1.63 9.11 20.47
C ARG A 318 -1.56 8.36 21.80
N LEU A 319 -2.48 7.43 22.01
CA LEU A 319 -2.41 6.49 23.14
C LEU A 319 -1.53 5.29 22.73
N PRO A 320 -0.86 4.64 23.69
CA PRO A 320 -0.07 3.44 23.39
C PRO A 320 -0.93 2.35 22.76
N PRO A 321 -0.39 1.57 21.80
CA PRO A 321 -1.07 0.39 21.30
C PRO A 321 -1.22 -0.66 22.39
N VAL A 322 -2.34 -1.37 22.39
CA VAL A 322 -2.61 -2.46 23.34
C VAL A 322 -2.58 -3.78 22.57
N PRO A 323 -1.49 -4.56 22.71
CA PRO A 323 -1.41 -5.86 22.06
C PRO A 323 -2.35 -6.85 22.74
N LYS A 324 -2.98 -7.70 21.93
CA LYS A 324 -3.83 -8.80 22.34
C LYS A 324 -3.37 -10.07 21.64
N SER A 325 -3.16 -11.14 22.38
CA SER A 325 -2.72 -12.44 21.86
C SER A 325 -3.76 -13.52 22.20
N PRO A 326 -4.94 -13.50 21.56
CA PRO A 326 -5.96 -14.52 21.80
C PRO A 326 -5.49 -15.89 21.31
N LYS A 327 -5.95 -16.96 21.99
CA LYS A 327 -5.80 -18.33 21.49
C LYS A 327 -6.65 -18.53 20.24
N LEU A 328 -6.48 -19.67 19.56
CA LEU A 328 -7.33 -20.02 18.41
C LEU A 328 -8.78 -20.25 18.84
N SER A 329 -9.00 -20.88 19.99
CA SER A 329 -10.32 -21.22 20.51
C SER A 329 -10.43 -20.91 22.01
N THR A 330 -11.67 -20.70 22.47
CA THR A 330 -12.01 -20.57 23.89
C THR A 330 -12.00 -21.91 24.64
N VAL A 331 -11.97 -23.04 23.92
CA VAL A 331 -11.96 -24.39 24.51
C VAL A 331 -10.52 -24.77 24.86
N SER A 332 -10.28 -25.18 26.12
CA SER A 332 -8.94 -25.41 26.66
C SER A 332 -8.15 -26.56 26.01
N ASP A 333 -8.84 -27.56 25.47
CA ASP A 333 -8.24 -28.75 24.82
C ASP A 333 -8.28 -28.67 23.29
N SER A 334 -8.47 -27.46 22.75
CA SER A 334 -8.44 -27.25 21.32
C SER A 334 -7.01 -27.14 20.81
N ILE A 335 -6.87 -27.44 19.53
CA ILE A 335 -5.65 -27.34 18.74
C ILE A 335 -4.94 -26.00 18.96
N ASN A 336 -3.64 -26.07 19.04
CA ASN A 336 -2.77 -24.90 19.16
C ASN A 336 -2.04 -24.59 17.83
N TYR A 337 -1.44 -23.41 17.74
CA TYR A 337 -0.70 -22.97 16.56
C TYR A 337 0.47 -23.88 16.20
N HIS A 338 1.08 -24.55 17.20
CA HIS A 338 2.25 -25.41 16.98
C HIS A 338 1.88 -26.71 16.26
N GLU A 339 0.79 -27.34 16.66
CA GLU A 339 0.27 -28.54 15.99
C GLU A 339 -0.10 -28.28 14.55
N ILE A 340 -0.78 -27.15 14.27
CA ILE A 340 -1.09 -26.76 12.88
C ILE A 340 0.19 -26.49 12.10
N TYR A 341 1.19 -25.88 12.72
CA TYR A 341 2.47 -25.58 12.06
C TYR A 341 3.22 -26.86 11.68
N GLU A 342 3.26 -27.87 12.55
CA GLU A 342 3.92 -29.16 12.26
C GLU A 342 3.29 -29.84 11.04
N GLU A 343 1.95 -29.84 10.96
CA GLU A 343 1.24 -30.36 9.78
C GLU A 343 1.52 -29.54 8.51
N LEU A 344 1.52 -28.20 8.61
CA LEU A 344 1.85 -27.33 7.47
C LEU A 344 3.29 -27.50 6.98
N ASP A 345 4.24 -27.75 7.87
CA ASP A 345 5.65 -27.96 7.52
C ASP A 345 5.86 -29.28 6.77
N SER A 346 4.98 -30.27 6.97
CA SER A 346 5.00 -31.53 6.27
C SER A 346 4.57 -31.44 4.79
N LEU A 347 3.87 -30.36 4.37
CA LEU A 347 3.35 -30.20 3.01
C LEU A 347 4.46 -30.01 1.99
N THR A 348 4.42 -30.81 0.94
CA THR A 348 5.30 -30.65 -0.23
C THR A 348 4.75 -29.64 -1.23
N LEU A 349 3.41 -29.43 -1.24
CA LEU A 349 2.68 -28.61 -2.21
C LEU A 349 2.98 -29.02 -3.66
N ALA A 350 2.98 -30.33 -3.89
CA ALA A 350 3.35 -30.96 -5.16
C ALA A 350 2.52 -30.45 -6.36
N VAL A 351 1.26 -30.04 -6.10
CA VAL A 351 0.37 -29.47 -7.13
C VAL A 351 0.94 -28.22 -7.79
N TYR A 352 1.80 -27.46 -7.09
CA TYR A 352 2.47 -26.25 -7.60
C TYR A 352 3.87 -26.49 -8.14
N MET A 353 4.34 -27.75 -8.15
CA MET A 353 5.70 -28.11 -8.56
C MET A 353 5.73 -29.21 -9.64
N PRO A 354 4.88 -29.17 -10.68
CA PRO A 354 4.83 -30.21 -11.69
C PRO A 354 6.16 -30.38 -12.46
N SER A 355 6.97 -29.33 -12.62
CA SER A 355 8.26 -29.42 -13.32
C SER A 355 9.28 -30.28 -12.56
N SER A 356 9.12 -30.45 -11.25
CA SER A 356 9.98 -31.28 -10.42
C SER A 356 9.82 -32.78 -10.77
N TYR A 357 8.72 -33.16 -11.43
CA TYR A 357 8.39 -34.50 -11.86
C TYR A 357 8.63 -34.74 -13.35
N LEU A 358 9.22 -33.77 -14.08
CA LEU A 358 9.57 -33.95 -15.50
C LEU A 358 10.64 -35.04 -15.68
N HIS A 359 10.45 -35.88 -16.69
CA HIS A 359 11.50 -36.80 -17.10
C HIS A 359 12.75 -36.02 -17.55
N PRO A 360 13.97 -36.41 -17.12
CA PRO A 360 15.20 -35.67 -17.46
C PRO A 360 15.40 -35.46 -18.96
N SER A 361 14.96 -36.43 -19.79
CA SER A 361 15.01 -36.34 -21.26
C SER A 361 14.09 -35.26 -21.86
N LYS A 362 13.08 -34.78 -21.11
CA LYS A 362 12.08 -33.81 -21.55
C LYS A 362 12.28 -32.42 -20.95
N ALA A 363 13.09 -32.28 -19.91
CA ALA A 363 13.33 -31.03 -19.22
C ALA A 363 13.80 -29.91 -20.18
N ALA A 364 14.62 -30.21 -21.18
CA ALA A 364 15.08 -29.24 -22.17
C ALA A 364 13.97 -28.68 -23.06
N LYS A 365 12.85 -29.41 -23.25
CA LYS A 365 11.67 -28.96 -24.01
C LYS A 365 10.97 -27.79 -23.29
N TYR A 366 10.84 -27.91 -21.97
CA TYR A 366 10.11 -26.94 -21.13
C TYR A 366 10.99 -25.80 -20.65
N ALA A 367 12.31 -26.01 -20.54
CA ALA A 367 13.25 -24.93 -20.22
C ALA A 367 13.21 -23.75 -21.21
N LYS A 368 12.86 -24.01 -22.48
CA LYS A 368 12.72 -22.99 -23.54
C LYS A 368 11.34 -22.33 -23.55
N LEU A 369 10.32 -22.92 -22.91
CA LEU A 369 8.94 -22.44 -22.88
C LEU A 369 8.66 -21.55 -21.66
N GLY A 370 9.50 -21.63 -20.61
CA GLY A 370 9.44 -20.73 -19.47
C GLY A 370 9.73 -19.31 -19.93
N GLY A 371 8.66 -18.53 -20.13
CA GLY A 371 8.70 -17.23 -20.79
C GLY A 371 9.68 -16.25 -20.14
N GLY A 372 10.38 -15.54 -20.98
CA GLY A 372 11.07 -14.24 -20.94
C GLY A 372 11.53 -13.58 -19.62
N GLY A 373 11.69 -14.30 -18.52
CA GLY A 373 12.24 -13.82 -17.26
C GLY A 373 13.51 -14.58 -16.86
N ASN A 374 14.35 -13.99 -16.04
CA ASN A 374 15.62 -14.53 -15.56
C ASN A 374 15.50 -15.80 -14.68
N LEU A 375 14.28 -16.28 -14.39
CA LEU A 375 14.03 -17.44 -13.54
C LEU A 375 13.79 -18.72 -14.36
N SER A 376 14.48 -19.79 -13.98
CA SER A 376 14.17 -21.13 -14.48
C SER A 376 12.78 -21.59 -14.00
N LEU A 377 12.14 -22.49 -14.74
CA LEU A 377 10.83 -23.07 -14.38
C LEU A 377 10.80 -23.57 -12.92
N GLY A 378 11.80 -24.36 -12.51
CA GLY A 378 11.92 -24.84 -11.12
C GLY A 378 12.17 -23.75 -10.09
N GLY A 379 12.87 -22.67 -10.45
CA GLY A 379 13.05 -21.51 -9.56
C GLY A 379 11.74 -20.79 -9.28
N ARG A 380 10.88 -20.67 -10.29
CA ARG A 380 9.54 -20.12 -10.21
C ARG A 380 8.63 -20.96 -9.30
N GLU A 381 8.56 -22.27 -9.53
CA GLU A 381 7.77 -23.20 -8.72
C GLU A 381 8.18 -23.17 -7.24
N THR A 382 9.50 -23.13 -6.97
CA THR A 382 10.04 -22.97 -5.61
C THR A 382 9.58 -21.66 -4.97
N GLY A 383 9.55 -20.58 -5.75
CA GLY A 383 9.00 -19.29 -5.31
C GLY A 383 7.52 -19.37 -4.96
N VAL A 384 6.70 -19.99 -5.82
CA VAL A 384 5.25 -20.19 -5.59
C VAL A 384 5.01 -21.03 -4.34
N ARG A 385 5.72 -22.16 -4.18
CA ARG A 385 5.63 -23.00 -2.99
C ARG A 385 5.88 -22.20 -1.71
N ARG A 386 6.99 -21.45 -1.67
CA ARG A 386 7.37 -20.65 -0.51
C ARG A 386 6.32 -19.57 -0.20
N LEU A 387 5.79 -18.94 -1.26
CA LEU A 387 4.73 -17.95 -1.15
C LEU A 387 3.46 -18.56 -0.55
N MET A 388 3.07 -19.78 -1.01
CA MET A 388 1.90 -20.49 -0.52
C MET A 388 2.04 -20.87 0.96
N SER A 389 3.18 -21.43 1.38
CA SER A 389 3.43 -21.75 2.80
C SER A 389 3.34 -20.52 3.69
N THR A 390 3.95 -19.40 3.26
CA THR A 390 3.87 -18.13 3.99
C THR A 390 2.43 -17.61 4.06
N ASN A 391 1.68 -17.71 2.97
CA ASN A 391 0.30 -17.23 2.91
C ASN A 391 -0.64 -18.05 3.82
N LEU A 392 -0.47 -19.36 3.89
CA LEU A 392 -1.23 -20.22 4.81
C LEU A 392 -1.07 -19.77 6.27
N LEU A 393 0.18 -19.47 6.68
CA LEU A 393 0.45 -18.94 8.02
C LEU A 393 -0.18 -17.55 8.25
N LYS A 394 -0.08 -16.65 7.27
CA LYS A 394 -0.72 -15.32 7.35
C LYS A 394 -2.24 -15.44 7.47
N ARG A 395 -2.85 -16.38 6.75
CA ARG A 395 -4.30 -16.60 6.82
C ARG A 395 -4.76 -17.21 8.14
N LEU A 396 -3.97 -18.13 8.70
CA LEU A 396 -4.21 -18.67 10.04
C LEU A 396 -4.12 -17.58 11.11
N GLU A 397 -3.11 -16.71 10.99
CA GLU A 397 -2.96 -15.54 11.88
C GLU A 397 -4.15 -14.58 11.74
N SER A 398 -4.66 -14.37 10.54
CA SER A 398 -5.79 -13.49 10.29
C SER A 398 -7.08 -14.06 10.89
N SER A 399 -7.57 -15.20 10.42
CA SER A 399 -8.72 -15.88 11.01
C SER A 399 -8.76 -17.37 10.67
N VAL A 400 -9.28 -18.17 11.59
CA VAL A 400 -9.51 -19.61 11.36
C VAL A 400 -10.45 -19.83 10.16
N CYS A 401 -11.45 -18.97 9.97
CA CYS A 401 -12.35 -19.03 8.83
C CYS A 401 -11.61 -18.83 7.49
N SER A 402 -10.78 -17.80 7.38
CA SER A 402 -9.99 -17.52 6.16
C SER A 402 -8.99 -18.63 5.88
N PHE A 403 -8.37 -19.18 6.92
CA PHE A 403 -7.47 -20.33 6.82
C PHE A 403 -8.19 -21.55 6.27
N ARG A 404 -9.36 -21.93 6.87
CA ARG A 404 -10.18 -23.05 6.40
C ARG A 404 -10.60 -22.90 4.94
N LEU A 405 -11.11 -21.74 4.55
CA LEU A 405 -11.50 -21.49 3.16
C LEU A 405 -10.31 -21.65 2.18
N THR A 406 -9.12 -21.29 2.60
CA THR A 406 -7.91 -21.48 1.77
C THR A 406 -7.53 -22.94 1.66
N LEU A 407 -7.60 -23.69 2.76
CA LEU A 407 -7.38 -25.15 2.74
C LEU A 407 -8.40 -25.87 1.83
N GLU A 408 -9.68 -25.49 1.88
CA GLU A 408 -10.70 -26.03 1.01
C GLU A 408 -10.44 -25.74 -0.48
N ARG A 409 -9.96 -24.53 -0.82
CA ARG A 409 -9.55 -24.18 -2.19
C ARG A 409 -8.34 -25.00 -2.64
N LEU A 410 -7.36 -25.19 -1.76
CA LEU A 410 -6.18 -26.04 -2.04
C LEU A 410 -6.58 -27.49 -2.26
N LEU A 411 -7.42 -28.04 -1.39
CA LEU A 411 -7.91 -29.41 -1.51
C LEU A 411 -8.67 -29.62 -2.82
N LYS A 412 -9.47 -28.63 -3.23
CA LYS A 412 -10.15 -28.66 -4.53
C LYS A 412 -9.15 -28.72 -5.68
N ALA A 413 -8.12 -27.86 -5.68
CA ALA A 413 -7.10 -27.85 -6.73
C ALA A 413 -6.33 -29.19 -6.80
N MET A 414 -6.02 -29.79 -5.65
CA MET A 414 -5.38 -31.11 -5.57
C MET A 414 -6.30 -32.22 -6.12
N ASN A 415 -7.59 -32.22 -5.74
CA ASN A 415 -8.56 -33.16 -6.25
C ASN A 415 -8.77 -33.02 -7.77
N ASP A 416 -8.83 -31.79 -8.30
CA ASP A 416 -8.95 -31.53 -9.72
C ASP A 416 -7.73 -32.09 -10.50
N ALA A 417 -6.51 -31.95 -9.93
CA ALA A 417 -5.31 -32.55 -10.50
C ALA A 417 -5.34 -34.08 -10.47
N LEU A 418 -5.77 -34.70 -9.38
CA LEU A 418 -5.94 -36.16 -9.27
C LEU A 418 -6.96 -36.71 -10.28
N VAL A 419 -8.06 -36.00 -10.50
CA VAL A 419 -9.06 -36.35 -11.54
C VAL A 419 -8.44 -36.28 -12.93
N GLN A 420 -7.61 -35.30 -13.22
CA GLN A 420 -6.89 -35.21 -14.51
C GLN A 420 -5.95 -36.38 -14.73
N ILE A 421 -5.21 -36.80 -13.69
CA ILE A 421 -4.32 -37.96 -13.72
C ILE A 421 -5.14 -39.24 -13.97
N ASP A 422 -6.28 -39.42 -13.31
CA ASP A 422 -7.15 -40.57 -13.47
C ASP A 422 -7.75 -40.68 -14.89
N ASN A 423 -8.20 -39.54 -15.45
CA ASN A 423 -8.67 -39.46 -16.82
C ASN A 423 -7.56 -39.80 -17.84
N TYR A 424 -6.32 -39.41 -17.59
CA TYR A 424 -5.16 -39.78 -18.39
C TYR A 424 -4.89 -41.29 -18.28
N ARG A 425 -4.86 -41.84 -17.07
CA ARG A 425 -4.64 -43.26 -16.78
C ARG A 425 -5.70 -44.17 -17.44
N THR A 426 -6.95 -43.75 -17.44
CA THR A 426 -8.08 -44.50 -18.03
C THR A 426 -8.23 -44.32 -19.54
N GLY A 427 -7.36 -43.54 -20.19
CA GLY A 427 -7.38 -43.28 -21.63
C GLY A 427 -8.56 -42.44 -22.11
N CYS A 428 -9.30 -41.81 -21.19
CA CYS A 428 -10.41 -40.90 -21.54
C CYS A 428 -9.91 -39.59 -22.15
N ALA A 429 -8.63 -39.23 -21.98
CA ALA A 429 -8.02 -38.04 -22.58
C ALA A 429 -6.63 -38.39 -23.14
N THR A 430 -6.42 -38.17 -24.44
CA THR A 430 -5.16 -38.52 -25.13
C THR A 430 -4.06 -37.44 -24.99
N HIS A 431 -4.42 -36.22 -24.58
CA HIS A 431 -3.49 -35.09 -24.36
C HIS A 431 -3.96 -34.28 -23.15
N THR A 432 -3.58 -34.67 -21.96
CA THR A 432 -3.86 -33.93 -20.75
C THR A 432 -2.63 -33.09 -20.38
N SER A 433 -2.76 -31.81 -20.33
CA SER A 433 -1.72 -30.87 -19.87
C SER A 433 -2.12 -30.24 -18.55
N VAL A 434 -1.18 -30.17 -17.63
CA VAL A 434 -1.31 -29.48 -16.35
C VAL A 434 -0.69 -28.11 -16.46
N THR A 435 -1.32 -27.11 -15.89
CA THR A 435 -0.81 -25.76 -15.90
C THR A 435 0.09 -25.55 -14.70
N ASP A 436 1.35 -25.15 -14.95
CA ASP A 436 2.29 -24.78 -13.91
C ASP A 436 1.87 -23.48 -13.25
N GLY A 437 1.74 -23.48 -11.93
CA GLY A 437 1.63 -22.27 -11.12
C GLY A 437 0.32 -21.49 -11.22
N ASP A 438 -0.78 -22.07 -11.69
CA ASP A 438 -2.09 -21.47 -11.54
C ASP A 438 -2.48 -21.43 -10.05
N LEU A 439 -2.60 -20.22 -9.55
CA LEU A 439 -3.03 -19.97 -8.18
C LEU A 439 -4.56 -20.11 -8.08
N PRO A 440 -5.09 -20.61 -6.96
CA PRO A 440 -6.53 -20.76 -6.79
C PRO A 440 -7.25 -19.41 -6.95
N ASP A 441 -8.42 -19.42 -7.60
CA ASP A 441 -9.29 -18.25 -7.69
C ASP A 441 -9.58 -17.65 -6.31
N GLY A 442 -9.49 -16.32 -6.19
CA GLY A 442 -9.72 -15.61 -4.94
C GLY A 442 -8.53 -15.60 -3.98
N PHE A 443 -7.33 -15.88 -4.47
CA PHE A 443 -6.11 -15.74 -3.70
C PHE A 443 -5.70 -14.25 -3.65
N ASP A 444 -5.91 -13.60 -2.50
CA ASP A 444 -5.46 -12.24 -2.25
C ASP A 444 -3.95 -12.25 -1.98
N PHE A 445 -3.17 -11.63 -2.86
CA PHE A 445 -1.75 -11.38 -2.64
C PHE A 445 -1.53 -10.03 -1.99
N ASP A 446 -0.51 -9.98 -1.15
CA ASP A 446 0.04 -8.72 -0.70
C ASP A 446 0.70 -8.01 -1.91
N PRO A 447 0.19 -6.84 -2.35
CA PRO A 447 0.78 -6.12 -3.48
C PRO A 447 2.24 -5.68 -3.23
N ASP A 448 2.70 -5.71 -1.98
CA ASP A 448 4.07 -5.37 -1.59
C ASP A 448 4.98 -6.61 -1.50
N ASP A 449 4.48 -7.82 -1.73
CA ASP A 449 5.29 -9.03 -1.77
C ASP A 449 6.07 -9.07 -3.09
N GLU A 450 7.38 -8.81 -3.01
CA GLU A 450 8.27 -8.78 -4.16
C GLU A 450 8.26 -10.11 -4.94
N ASN A 451 7.96 -11.22 -4.28
CA ASN A 451 7.89 -12.55 -4.91
C ASN A 451 6.60 -12.76 -5.70
N ALA A 452 5.51 -12.05 -5.37
CA ALA A 452 4.23 -12.17 -6.07
C ALA A 452 4.30 -11.65 -7.53
N PHE A 453 5.21 -10.71 -7.82
CA PHE A 453 5.37 -10.14 -9.17
C PHE A 453 6.22 -11.00 -10.12
N GLU A 454 6.96 -11.97 -9.61
CA GLU A 454 7.81 -12.87 -10.41
C GLU A 454 7.04 -14.09 -10.94
N VAL A 455 5.81 -14.32 -10.51
CA VAL A 455 4.93 -15.39 -10.99
C VAL A 455 4.36 -15.00 -12.37
N GLY A 456 5.18 -15.14 -13.41
CA GLY A 456 4.80 -14.90 -14.81
C GLY A 456 3.86 -15.98 -15.37
N GLY A 457 3.44 -15.86 -16.65
CA GLY A 457 2.45 -16.74 -17.30
C GLY A 457 2.68 -18.25 -17.14
N ALA A 458 1.60 -18.97 -16.95
CA ALA A 458 1.59 -20.42 -16.70
C ALA A 458 2.09 -21.22 -17.90
N THR A 459 2.95 -22.22 -17.65
CA THR A 459 3.44 -23.15 -18.67
C THR A 459 2.63 -24.44 -18.62
N LYS A 460 2.16 -24.93 -19.75
CA LYS A 460 1.43 -26.20 -19.83
C LYS A 460 2.42 -27.35 -19.97
N ILE A 461 2.38 -28.30 -19.02
CA ILE A 461 3.19 -29.52 -19.00
C ILE A 461 2.30 -30.70 -19.33
N ASN A 462 2.73 -31.56 -20.28
CA ASN A 462 1.99 -32.75 -20.64
C ASN A 462 2.31 -33.90 -19.66
N LEU A 463 1.29 -34.61 -19.19
CA LEU A 463 1.44 -35.75 -18.28
C LEU A 463 2.34 -36.86 -18.85
N GLU A 464 2.35 -37.07 -20.18
CA GLU A 464 3.25 -38.03 -20.85
C GLU A 464 4.76 -37.71 -20.71
N ASP A 465 5.10 -36.48 -20.40
CA ASP A 465 6.47 -35.97 -20.27
C ASP A 465 6.98 -35.99 -18.81
N MET A 466 6.14 -36.45 -17.86
CA MET A 466 6.45 -36.41 -16.42
C MET A 466 6.19 -37.74 -15.72
N ASP A 467 6.83 -37.98 -14.58
CA ASP A 467 6.54 -39.06 -13.65
C ASP A 467 5.24 -38.75 -12.88
N TRP A 468 4.13 -38.92 -13.55
CA TRP A 468 2.80 -38.64 -12.98
C TRP A 468 2.45 -39.56 -11.82
N ILE A 469 3.08 -40.78 -11.70
CA ILE A 469 2.85 -41.73 -10.61
C ILE A 469 3.39 -41.15 -9.28
N SER A 470 4.63 -40.67 -9.30
CA SER A 470 5.22 -40.03 -8.12
C SER A 470 4.48 -38.73 -7.79
N TRP A 471 4.06 -37.97 -8.80
CA TRP A 471 3.29 -36.74 -8.63
C TRP A 471 1.91 -37.02 -8.03
N GLU A 472 1.17 -38.04 -8.50
CA GLU A 472 -0.10 -38.51 -7.93
C GLU A 472 0.04 -38.86 -6.45
N ARG A 473 1.06 -39.63 -6.10
CA ARG A 473 1.34 -40.04 -4.72
C ARG A 473 1.56 -38.84 -3.80
N ASP A 474 2.37 -37.88 -4.23
CA ASP A 474 2.74 -36.74 -3.41
C ASP A 474 1.57 -35.76 -3.28
N ILE A 475 0.75 -35.55 -4.34
CA ILE A 475 -0.50 -34.80 -4.25
C ILE A 475 -1.48 -35.46 -3.28
N GLN A 476 -1.61 -36.80 -3.32
CA GLN A 476 -2.50 -37.51 -2.41
C GLN A 476 -2.05 -37.34 -0.95
N ALA A 477 -0.76 -37.42 -0.68
CA ALA A 477 -0.20 -37.18 0.65
C ALA A 477 -0.49 -35.77 1.14
N ASP A 478 -0.25 -34.75 0.30
CA ASP A 478 -0.60 -33.35 0.61
C ASP A 478 -2.10 -33.20 0.86
N ALA A 479 -2.97 -33.84 0.04
CA ALA A 479 -4.42 -33.77 0.21
C ALA A 479 -4.89 -34.38 1.54
N ASP A 480 -4.25 -35.45 2.01
CA ASP A 480 -4.56 -36.08 3.29
C ASP A 480 -4.17 -35.18 4.48
N VAL A 481 -3.01 -34.50 4.40
CA VAL A 481 -2.60 -33.50 5.39
C VAL A 481 -3.59 -32.33 5.41
N ILE A 482 -4.00 -31.81 4.24
CA ILE A 482 -4.98 -30.71 4.15
C ILE A 482 -6.34 -31.14 4.74
N ARG A 483 -6.82 -32.37 4.49
CA ARG A 483 -8.05 -32.89 5.12
C ARG A 483 -7.94 -32.95 6.63
N THR A 484 -6.79 -33.38 7.15
CA THR A 484 -6.48 -33.39 8.58
C THR A 484 -6.57 -31.98 9.15
N LEU A 485 -5.89 -31.00 8.54
CA LEU A 485 -5.93 -29.59 8.95
C LEU A 485 -7.35 -29.01 8.94
N ILE A 486 -8.15 -29.30 7.89
CA ILE A 486 -9.56 -28.87 7.84
C ILE A 486 -10.35 -29.47 9.00
N THR A 487 -10.16 -30.76 9.27
CA THR A 487 -10.85 -31.45 10.38
C THR A 487 -10.46 -30.83 11.73
N MET A 488 -9.17 -30.52 11.91
CA MET A 488 -8.66 -29.89 13.11
C MET A 488 -9.31 -28.54 13.42
N VAL A 489 -9.58 -27.73 12.41
CA VAL A 489 -10.12 -26.37 12.59
C VAL A 489 -11.64 -26.26 12.42
N CYS A 490 -12.33 -27.34 12.00
CA CYS A 490 -13.77 -27.29 11.70
C CYS A 490 -14.65 -27.01 12.92
N ASP A 491 -14.18 -27.39 14.13
CA ASP A 491 -14.92 -27.21 15.39
C ASP A 491 -14.84 -25.78 15.94
N ILE A 492 -14.02 -24.93 15.34
CA ILE A 492 -13.88 -23.52 15.74
C ILE A 492 -14.91 -22.69 14.98
N ASP A 493 -16.12 -22.66 15.49
CA ASP A 493 -17.20 -21.79 15.00
C ASP A 493 -17.10 -20.38 15.62
N PRO A 494 -17.92 -19.39 15.19
CA PRO A 494 -17.88 -18.03 15.73
C PRO A 494 -18.08 -17.91 17.24
N THR A 495 -18.74 -18.89 17.87
CA THR A 495 -18.97 -18.89 19.33
C THR A 495 -17.76 -19.38 20.11
N ARG A 496 -16.82 -20.05 19.44
CA ARG A 496 -15.58 -20.60 20.01
C ARG A 496 -14.32 -19.87 19.51
N ASP A 497 -14.45 -19.01 18.49
CA ASP A 497 -13.34 -18.20 17.98
C ASP A 497 -12.94 -17.12 18.99
N ALA A 498 -11.86 -17.38 19.74
CA ALA A 498 -11.40 -16.49 20.80
C ALA A 498 -11.00 -15.09 20.27
N LYS A 499 -10.49 -15.01 19.05
CA LYS A 499 -10.07 -13.74 18.44
C LYS A 499 -11.27 -12.87 18.06
N LEU A 500 -12.32 -13.47 17.49
CA LEU A 500 -13.59 -12.78 17.21
C LEU A 500 -14.24 -12.28 18.49
N LEU A 501 -14.29 -13.13 19.52
CA LEU A 501 -14.88 -12.78 20.81
C LEU A 501 -14.11 -11.65 21.51
N GLU A 502 -12.78 -11.64 21.45
CA GLU A 502 -11.99 -10.52 21.97
C GLU A 502 -12.26 -9.23 21.20
N LEU A 503 -12.43 -9.27 19.87
CA LEU A 503 -12.84 -8.11 19.10
C LEU A 503 -14.20 -7.56 19.55
N CYS A 504 -15.21 -8.42 19.70
CA CYS A 504 -16.53 -8.03 20.19
C CYS A 504 -16.46 -7.40 21.58
N LYS A 505 -15.61 -7.94 22.46
CA LYS A 505 -15.35 -7.38 23.78
C LYS A 505 -14.71 -6.00 23.70
N LEU A 506 -13.68 -5.80 22.87
CA LEU A 506 -13.05 -4.50 22.65
C LEU A 506 -14.03 -3.45 22.13
N ILE A 507 -14.90 -3.83 21.19
CA ILE A 507 -15.95 -2.94 20.67
C ILE A 507 -16.92 -2.56 21.79
N ARG A 508 -17.36 -3.50 22.62
CA ARG A 508 -18.25 -3.22 23.77
C ARG A 508 -17.57 -2.27 24.75
N GLU A 509 -16.33 -2.54 25.16
CA GLU A 509 -15.54 -1.69 26.07
C GLU A 509 -15.40 -0.26 25.51
N LYS A 510 -15.15 -0.11 24.19
CA LYS A 510 -15.04 1.18 23.55
C LYS A 510 -16.36 1.96 23.55
N VAL A 511 -17.50 1.28 23.40
CA VAL A 511 -18.83 1.90 23.43
C VAL A 511 -19.24 2.32 24.83
N GLU A 512 -18.96 1.48 25.83
CA GLU A 512 -19.24 1.75 27.23
C GLU A 512 -18.32 2.80 27.86
N HIS A 513 -17.04 2.78 27.44
CA HIS A 513 -15.99 3.67 27.94
C HIS A 513 -15.28 4.40 26.78
N PRO A 514 -15.95 5.36 26.12
CA PRO A 514 -15.39 6.02 24.94
C PRO A 514 -14.17 6.88 25.31
N ILE A 515 -13.11 6.80 24.49
CA ILE A 515 -11.86 7.56 24.66
C ILE A 515 -12.13 9.07 24.57
N ASN A 516 -12.98 9.48 23.65
CA ASN A 516 -13.48 10.85 23.53
C ASN A 516 -14.99 10.87 23.76
N PRO A 517 -15.54 11.90 24.42
CA PRO A 517 -16.97 11.98 24.71
C PRO A 517 -17.83 11.79 23.46
N ASN A 518 -18.82 10.92 23.58
CA ASN A 518 -19.81 10.61 22.52
C ASN A 518 -19.21 9.99 21.24
N ASN A 519 -17.93 9.58 21.20
CA ASN A 519 -17.34 8.92 20.05
C ASN A 519 -17.38 7.38 20.24
N ARG A 520 -18.27 6.71 19.49
CA ARG A 520 -18.44 5.25 19.49
C ARG A 520 -17.80 4.60 18.27
N LYS A 521 -17.13 5.37 17.41
CA LYS A 521 -16.61 4.87 16.14
C LYS A 521 -15.44 3.93 16.33
N VAL A 522 -15.47 2.83 15.57
CA VAL A 522 -14.41 1.81 15.54
C VAL A 522 -14.07 1.50 14.09
N LEU A 523 -12.79 1.53 13.78
CA LEU A 523 -12.26 1.14 12.48
C LEU A 523 -11.43 -0.13 12.65
N VAL A 524 -11.87 -1.23 12.03
CA VAL A 524 -11.19 -2.53 12.08
C VAL A 524 -10.52 -2.80 10.75
N PHE A 525 -9.23 -3.03 10.76
CA PHE A 525 -8.47 -3.43 9.58
C PHE A 525 -8.10 -4.91 9.61
N THR A 526 -8.21 -5.55 8.47
CA THR A 526 -7.72 -6.90 8.19
C THR A 526 -7.03 -6.95 6.83
N ALA A 527 -6.09 -7.88 6.64
CA ALA A 527 -5.38 -8.04 5.37
C ALA A 527 -6.24 -8.74 4.29
N PHE A 528 -7.16 -9.63 4.70
CA PHE A 528 -7.88 -10.52 3.80
C PHE A 528 -9.36 -10.21 3.67
N SER A 529 -9.87 -10.27 2.43
CA SER A 529 -11.29 -10.06 2.14
C SER A 529 -12.19 -11.13 2.81
N ASP A 530 -11.74 -12.40 2.80
CA ASP A 530 -12.47 -13.51 3.46
C ASP A 530 -12.63 -13.25 4.98
N THR A 531 -11.59 -12.73 5.62
CA THR A 531 -11.67 -12.32 7.04
C THR A 531 -12.60 -11.14 7.23
N ALA A 532 -12.56 -10.14 6.34
CA ALA A 532 -13.48 -9.00 6.43
C ALA A 532 -14.94 -9.42 6.27
N ASP A 533 -15.23 -10.39 5.40
CA ASP A 533 -16.56 -10.95 5.22
C ASP A 533 -17.02 -11.66 6.50
N TYR A 534 -16.21 -12.54 7.04
CA TYR A 534 -16.46 -13.26 8.28
C TYR A 534 -16.70 -12.31 9.47
N LEU A 535 -15.85 -11.29 9.62
CA LEU A 535 -16.01 -10.29 10.67
C LEU A 535 -17.30 -9.48 10.49
N TYR A 536 -17.60 -9.08 9.25
CA TYR A 536 -18.81 -8.31 8.98
C TYR A 536 -20.08 -9.08 9.35
N GLU A 537 -20.17 -10.35 8.98
CA GLU A 537 -21.34 -11.20 9.33
C GLU A 537 -21.54 -11.28 10.84
N ASN A 538 -20.49 -11.55 11.59
CA ASN A 538 -20.59 -11.79 13.03
C ASN A 538 -20.65 -10.48 13.84
N VAL A 539 -19.78 -9.51 13.54
CA VAL A 539 -19.74 -8.23 14.27
C VAL A 539 -20.98 -7.38 13.97
N SER A 540 -21.52 -7.40 12.73
CA SER A 540 -22.71 -6.61 12.43
C SER A 540 -23.95 -7.12 13.19
N ALA A 541 -24.09 -8.43 13.32
CA ALA A 541 -25.16 -9.04 14.11
C ALA A 541 -25.03 -8.66 15.59
N PHE A 542 -23.84 -8.81 16.15
CA PHE A 542 -23.52 -8.43 17.53
C PHE A 542 -23.77 -6.94 17.79
N ALA A 543 -23.20 -6.07 16.93
CA ALA A 543 -23.29 -4.61 17.08
C ALA A 543 -24.73 -4.11 17.03
N LYS A 544 -25.55 -4.67 16.13
CA LYS A 544 -26.95 -4.28 15.98
C LYS A 544 -27.82 -4.79 17.11
N CYS A 545 -27.66 -6.05 17.52
CA CYS A 545 -28.51 -6.65 18.54
C CYS A 545 -28.19 -6.20 19.95
N GLU A 546 -26.89 -6.05 20.28
CA GLU A 546 -26.48 -5.76 21.66
C GLU A 546 -26.17 -4.28 21.92
N LEU A 547 -25.67 -3.56 20.91
CA LEU A 547 -25.19 -2.19 21.07
C LEU A 547 -26.03 -1.14 20.32
N GLY A 548 -26.93 -1.57 19.42
CA GLY A 548 -27.74 -0.66 18.61
C GLY A 548 -26.91 0.16 17.63
N LEU A 549 -25.77 -0.37 17.14
CA LEU A 549 -24.82 0.30 16.26
C LEU A 549 -24.96 -0.20 14.83
N GLU A 550 -24.66 0.68 13.87
CA GLU A 550 -24.65 0.34 12.45
C GLU A 550 -23.22 0.03 11.99
N CYS A 551 -23.10 -1.03 11.19
CA CYS A 551 -21.84 -1.58 10.73
C CYS A 551 -21.75 -1.58 9.21
N ALA A 552 -20.54 -1.41 8.67
CA ALA A 552 -20.26 -1.57 7.25
C ALA A 552 -18.96 -2.32 7.01
N LYS A 553 -18.87 -2.92 5.83
CA LYS A 553 -17.67 -3.57 5.29
C LYS A 553 -17.22 -2.84 4.04
N VAL A 554 -15.89 -2.63 3.92
CA VAL A 554 -15.25 -2.02 2.74
C VAL A 554 -14.05 -2.86 2.34
N THR A 555 -14.13 -3.52 1.20
CA THR A 555 -13.06 -4.36 0.64
C THR A 555 -12.80 -4.00 -0.81
N GLY A 556 -11.69 -4.51 -1.39
CA GLY A 556 -11.41 -4.36 -2.82
C GLY A 556 -12.48 -4.99 -3.72
N ASN A 557 -13.20 -6.00 -3.21
CA ASN A 557 -14.24 -6.73 -3.93
C ASN A 557 -15.64 -6.09 -3.81
N GLY A 558 -15.80 -5.09 -2.93
CA GLY A 558 -17.07 -4.40 -2.75
C GLY A 558 -17.34 -3.94 -1.32
N CYS A 559 -18.49 -3.28 -1.16
CA CYS A 559 -18.94 -2.74 0.12
C CYS A 559 -20.27 -3.35 0.52
N ALA A 560 -20.51 -3.43 1.83
CA ALA A 560 -21.79 -3.80 2.41
C ALA A 560 -22.08 -2.93 3.63
N CYS A 561 -23.36 -2.70 3.93
CA CYS A 561 -23.78 -1.89 5.07
C CYS A 561 -25.07 -2.43 5.66
N THR A 562 -25.20 -2.35 6.99
CA THR A 562 -26.45 -2.70 7.70
C THR A 562 -27.58 -1.73 7.39
N LEU A 563 -27.28 -0.51 6.96
CA LEU A 563 -28.24 0.50 6.51
C LEU A 563 -28.58 0.30 5.03
N LYS A 564 -29.71 -0.32 4.72
CA LYS A 564 -30.16 -0.57 3.33
C LYS A 564 -30.34 0.70 2.49
N ALA A 565 -30.50 1.86 3.12
CA ALA A 565 -30.70 3.14 2.43
C ALA A 565 -29.39 3.81 2.01
N VAL A 566 -28.24 3.33 2.48
CA VAL A 566 -26.92 3.79 2.06
C VAL A 566 -26.47 2.94 0.88
N PRO A 567 -26.15 3.54 -0.29
CA PRO A 567 -25.62 2.81 -1.42
C PRO A 567 -24.33 2.04 -1.05
N PRO A 568 -24.12 0.83 -1.57
CA PRO A 568 -22.92 0.03 -1.26
C PRO A 568 -21.70 0.52 -2.07
N HIS A 569 -21.47 1.83 -2.09
CA HIS A 569 -20.31 2.45 -2.68
C HIS A 569 -19.37 2.93 -1.57
N MET A 570 -18.07 2.75 -1.79
CA MET A 570 -17.05 3.08 -0.79
C MET A 570 -17.18 4.52 -0.27
N GLN A 571 -17.37 5.50 -1.17
CA GLN A 571 -17.45 6.91 -0.78
C GLN A 571 -18.69 7.21 0.07
N ASP A 572 -19.85 6.63 -0.27
CA ASP A 572 -21.11 6.82 0.49
C ASP A 572 -20.99 6.22 1.89
N VAL A 573 -20.46 5.00 1.98
CA VAL A 573 -20.21 4.31 3.26
C VAL A 573 -19.25 5.10 4.13
N LEU A 574 -18.12 5.54 3.57
CA LEU A 574 -17.12 6.31 4.31
C LEU A 574 -17.60 7.73 4.66
N ALA A 575 -18.45 8.36 3.85
CA ALA A 575 -19.10 9.62 4.19
C ALA A 575 -20.07 9.46 5.37
N CYS A 576 -20.79 8.35 5.47
CA CYS A 576 -21.62 8.05 6.64
C CYS A 576 -20.81 7.71 7.88
N PHE A 577 -19.63 7.08 7.72
CA PHE A 577 -18.73 6.75 8.83
C PHE A 577 -17.98 7.99 9.34
N SER A 578 -17.48 8.84 8.45
CA SER A 578 -16.64 10.00 8.79
C SER A 578 -17.22 11.29 8.19
N PRO A 579 -18.40 11.73 8.67
CA PRO A 579 -19.19 12.78 8.00
C PRO A 579 -18.52 14.15 7.99
N VAL A 580 -17.79 14.51 9.04
CA VAL A 580 -17.13 15.82 9.12
C VAL A 580 -15.90 15.86 8.22
N SER A 581 -15.04 14.86 8.32
CA SER A 581 -13.80 14.80 7.55
C SER A 581 -14.00 14.49 6.06
N LYS A 582 -15.17 13.96 5.68
CA LYS A 582 -15.58 13.74 4.29
C LYS A 582 -16.44 14.88 3.72
N GLU A 583 -16.64 15.95 4.47
CA GLU A 583 -17.52 17.05 4.07
C GLU A 583 -18.88 16.53 3.55
N ARG A 584 -19.45 15.50 4.22
CA ARG A 584 -20.65 14.76 3.76
C ARG A 584 -21.81 15.68 3.39
N ASP A 585 -22.04 16.74 4.17
CA ASP A 585 -23.16 17.65 3.97
C ASP A 585 -23.05 18.44 2.65
N ILE A 586 -21.84 18.53 2.08
CA ILE A 586 -21.56 19.12 0.76
C ILE A 586 -21.54 18.03 -0.31
N VAL A 587 -20.79 16.94 -0.06
CA VAL A 587 -20.51 15.90 -1.07
C VAL A 587 -21.72 14.96 -1.26
N ALA A 588 -22.42 14.62 -0.19
CA ALA A 588 -23.54 13.68 -0.20
C ALA A 588 -24.69 14.11 0.74
N PRO A 589 -25.33 15.27 0.52
CA PRO A 589 -26.34 15.84 1.42
C PRO A 589 -27.54 14.90 1.64
N GLN A 590 -27.88 14.03 0.66
CA GLN A 590 -28.92 13.03 0.77
C GLN A 590 -28.65 11.99 1.86
N LEU A 591 -27.40 11.81 2.27
CA LEU A 591 -26.99 10.85 3.29
C LEU A 591 -26.85 11.49 4.68
N ALA A 592 -27.16 12.78 4.85
CA ALA A 592 -26.94 13.52 6.09
C ALA A 592 -27.57 12.89 7.35
N LYS A 593 -28.69 12.18 7.19
CA LYS A 593 -29.40 11.53 8.30
C LYS A 593 -28.87 10.15 8.70
N PHE A 594 -27.93 9.58 7.93
CA PHE A 594 -27.40 8.25 8.20
C PHE A 594 -26.04 8.32 8.86
N GLY A 595 -25.77 7.45 9.83
CA GLY A 595 -24.50 7.31 10.51
C GLY A 595 -24.08 5.86 10.58
N ILE A 596 -22.80 5.60 10.40
CA ILE A 596 -22.16 4.30 10.58
C ILE A 596 -21.17 4.41 11.72
N ASP A 597 -21.17 3.44 12.63
CA ASP A 597 -20.34 3.46 13.83
C ASP A 597 -19.13 2.55 13.70
N ILE A 598 -19.28 1.40 13.02
CA ILE A 598 -18.22 0.42 12.86
C ILE A 598 -17.94 0.20 11.38
N VAL A 599 -16.66 0.29 10.99
CA VAL A 599 -16.21 -0.09 9.65
C VAL A 599 -15.17 -1.19 9.76
N ILE A 600 -15.41 -2.29 9.04
CA ILE A 600 -14.46 -3.38 8.84
C ILE A 600 -13.91 -3.25 7.43
N ALA A 601 -12.60 -3.15 7.30
CA ALA A 601 -11.99 -2.86 6.01
C ALA A 601 -10.71 -3.65 5.76
N THR A 602 -10.44 -3.88 4.49
CA THR A 602 -9.11 -4.30 4.04
C THR A 602 -8.22 -3.08 3.73
N ASP A 603 -6.99 -3.34 3.34
CA ASP A 603 -6.02 -2.28 2.99
C ASP A 603 -6.42 -1.42 1.76
N CYS A 604 -7.58 -1.69 1.15
CA CYS A 604 -8.12 -0.83 0.09
C CYS A 604 -8.38 0.61 0.56
N ILE A 605 -8.61 0.83 1.87
CA ILE A 605 -8.76 2.16 2.46
C ILE A 605 -7.57 2.57 3.33
N SER A 606 -6.50 1.79 3.37
CA SER A 606 -5.29 2.13 4.14
C SER A 606 -4.55 3.34 3.58
N GLU A 607 -4.87 3.80 2.38
CA GLU A 607 -4.29 4.98 1.74
C GLU A 607 -5.38 5.97 1.30
N GLY A 608 -5.04 7.25 1.29
CA GLY A 608 -5.83 8.33 0.70
C GLY A 608 -7.16 8.70 1.38
N GLN A 609 -7.68 7.92 2.32
CA GLN A 609 -8.98 8.20 2.95
C GLN A 609 -8.84 9.05 4.23
N ASN A 610 -9.75 10.01 4.42
CA ASN A 610 -9.85 10.83 5.64
C ASN A 610 -10.92 10.22 6.55
N LEU A 611 -10.50 9.67 7.69
CA LEU A 611 -11.40 8.98 8.63
C LEU A 611 -11.17 9.47 10.08
N GLN A 612 -10.72 10.71 10.24
CA GLN A 612 -10.35 11.29 11.54
C GLN A 612 -11.53 11.60 12.48
N ASP A 613 -12.77 11.35 12.04
CA ASP A 613 -13.92 11.36 12.95
C ASP A 613 -13.89 10.13 13.86
N CYS A 614 -13.19 9.05 13.45
CA CYS A 614 -12.92 7.88 14.27
C CYS A 614 -11.68 8.11 15.15
N ASP A 615 -11.72 7.60 16.38
CA ASP A 615 -10.65 7.71 17.36
C ASP A 615 -10.07 6.36 17.82
N TYR A 616 -10.66 5.26 17.34
CA TYR A 616 -10.28 3.90 17.75
C TYR A 616 -10.06 2.98 16.56
N LEU A 617 -8.83 2.52 16.41
CA LEU A 617 -8.42 1.65 15.31
C LEU A 617 -7.95 0.30 15.85
N VAL A 618 -8.49 -0.78 15.28
CA VAL A 618 -8.11 -2.15 15.59
C VAL A 618 -7.43 -2.75 14.36
N ASN A 619 -6.18 -3.18 14.48
CA ASN A 619 -5.56 -4.08 13.51
C ASN A 619 -5.91 -5.50 13.93
N TYR A 620 -6.89 -6.12 13.27
CA TYR A 620 -7.32 -7.48 13.57
C TYR A 620 -6.23 -8.50 13.26
N ASP A 621 -5.50 -8.27 12.18
CA ASP A 621 -4.23 -8.93 11.88
C ASP A 621 -3.12 -7.90 11.71
N ILE A 622 -1.92 -8.28 12.08
CA ILE A 622 -0.74 -7.44 11.96
C ILE A 622 -0.16 -7.63 10.56
N HIS A 623 -0.11 -6.54 9.80
CA HIS A 623 0.53 -6.58 8.49
C HIS A 623 2.04 -6.75 8.65
N TRP A 624 2.65 -7.66 7.88
CA TRP A 624 4.08 -7.97 7.94
C TRP A 624 4.97 -6.79 7.50
N ASN A 625 4.42 -5.88 6.69
CA ASN A 625 5.07 -4.62 6.37
C ASN A 625 4.62 -3.53 7.37
N PRO A 626 5.52 -3.04 8.25
CA PRO A 626 5.19 -2.02 9.25
C PRO A 626 4.63 -0.72 8.65
N VAL A 627 5.03 -0.38 7.42
CA VAL A 627 4.54 0.81 6.71
C VAL A 627 3.02 0.79 6.56
N ARG A 628 2.42 -0.39 6.33
CA ARG A 628 0.96 -0.53 6.24
C ARG A 628 0.26 -0.19 7.55
N ILE A 629 0.82 -0.58 8.68
CA ILE A 629 0.27 -0.25 10.01
C ILE A 629 0.29 1.27 10.22
N VAL A 630 1.40 1.92 9.86
CA VAL A 630 1.53 3.39 9.91
C VAL A 630 0.51 4.06 8.98
N GLN A 631 0.33 3.54 7.77
CA GLN A 631 -0.65 4.03 6.82
C GLN A 631 -2.09 3.87 7.33
N ARG A 632 -2.44 2.70 7.90
CA ARG A 632 -3.75 2.44 8.54
C ARG A 632 -4.01 3.44 9.66
N PHE A 633 -3.06 3.60 10.58
CA PHE A 633 -3.18 4.55 11.68
C PHE A 633 -3.29 6.00 11.20
N GLY A 634 -2.58 6.36 10.15
CA GLY A 634 -2.66 7.66 9.50
C GLY A 634 -4.04 8.00 8.89
N ARG A 635 -5.01 7.09 8.92
CA ARG A 635 -6.40 7.37 8.50
C ARG A 635 -7.17 8.12 9.58
N VAL A 636 -6.94 7.79 10.84
CA VAL A 636 -7.58 8.43 12.01
C VAL A 636 -6.72 9.55 12.57
N ASP A 637 -5.41 9.42 12.46
CA ASP A 637 -4.43 10.36 12.97
C ASP A 637 -4.12 11.46 11.94
N ARG A 638 -4.90 12.52 11.95
CA ARG A 638 -4.82 13.61 10.97
C ARG A 638 -5.01 14.99 11.59
N ILE A 639 -4.50 15.97 10.84
CA ILE A 639 -4.73 17.38 11.08
C ILE A 639 -6.23 17.72 11.02
N GLY A 640 -6.70 18.59 11.90
CA GLY A 640 -8.11 19.00 11.96
C GLY A 640 -9.04 17.96 12.60
N SER A 641 -8.51 16.91 13.25
CA SER A 641 -9.32 15.99 14.05
C SER A 641 -9.96 16.72 15.23
N LYS A 642 -11.24 16.41 15.49
CA LYS A 642 -11.95 16.88 16.70
C LYS A 642 -11.67 16.02 17.93
N ASN A 643 -11.00 14.90 17.77
CA ASN A 643 -10.67 13.96 18.83
C ASN A 643 -9.45 14.47 19.61
N ALA A 644 -9.54 14.51 20.94
CA ALA A 644 -8.41 14.87 21.78
C ALA A 644 -7.35 13.76 21.87
N CYS A 645 -7.81 12.49 21.81
CA CYS A 645 -6.98 11.30 21.87
C CYS A 645 -7.37 10.31 20.76
N ILE A 646 -6.43 9.48 20.34
CA ILE A 646 -6.64 8.37 19.38
C ILE A 646 -5.87 7.13 19.84
N GLN A 647 -6.38 5.95 19.56
CA GLN A 647 -5.77 4.68 19.87
C GLN A 647 -5.86 3.69 18.72
#